data_a47eaeeb53fd383f3b0a9252f9d2a48c
#
_entry.id   a47eaeeb53fd383f3b0a9252f9d2a48c
#
_cell.length_a   1.000
_cell.length_b   1.000
_cell.length_c   1.000
_cell.angle_alpha   90.00
_cell.angle_beta   90.00
_cell.angle_gamma   90.00
#
_symmetry.space_group_name_H-M   'P 1'
#
loop_
_entity.id
_entity.type
_entity.pdbx_description
1 polymer ?
#
loop_
_entity_poly.entity_id
_entity_poly.type
_entity_poly.pdbx_seq_one_letter_code
_entity_poly.pdbx_strand_id
1 'polypeptide(L)'
;MAELVEEQVSKPKQNAEYDAKAIQVLKGLEAVRRRPSMYIGDTGARGLHHLVYEVVDNSIDEAMAGFCDSIKVVLNADGSVEVTDNGRGIPVDMHPTQHKPALEVVMTMLHAGGKFDHQTYKVSGGLHGVGVSVVNALSELCTVEVTRDGDVHTQSYVRGEPTGPVKKIGNRAKSGTKTTFKPDPEIFPKLGFSFDVVAARMRELAFLNRGLKIEIADEVRDKKQLFCYSGGLKQFVEYLNENKTPFHPKPVVLERARDGIEVEIALQYNDGYQDNIFSFVNNINTIEGGTHLSGFKSALTRTINNYAAKNNLLKNAGFAIEGEDTREGLTAVIAVRIADPQFEGQTKTKLGNSEAKGIVESIVGEGLSEFFEENPSVARRIMEKVISAGRSRESARKARELTRRKSALDSGGLPGKLADCSMTDPESCEIFIVEGDSAGGNAKQGRDRRFQAILPLKGKILNVEKARLDKILSNDEVRAMITALGTGIGEEDFDASKARYGKIIIMTDADIDGSHIRTLILTFFFRYMKALVEQGHIFIAQPPLYRVKKGTKEVYAYSDEEKDRLVAELGGAKGAGIGLQRYKGLGEMNPDQLWKTTMDPETRTLLQVTLEDAAEATHIFTMLMGDEVEPRRKFIEENAKYVRNLDV
;
A
#
# COMPACT_ATOMS: atom_id res chain seq x y z
N MET A 1 58.72 26.58 13.15
CA MET A 1 57.69 26.77 14.20
C MET A 1 56.36 26.93 13.46
N ALA A 2 55.59 25.89 13.43
CA ALA A 2 54.24 25.88 12.90
C ALA A 2 53.30 25.61 14.07
N GLU A 3 52.50 26.61 14.42
CA GLU A 3 51.50 26.50 15.45
C GLU A 3 50.34 25.63 14.96
N LEU A 4 50.09 24.57 15.69
CA LEU A 4 48.89 23.75 15.56
C LEU A 4 47.71 24.48 16.20
N VAL A 5 46.76 24.91 15.37
CA VAL A 5 45.43 25.35 15.84
C VAL A 5 44.60 24.11 16.13
N GLU A 6 44.42 23.80 17.40
CA GLU A 6 43.43 22.80 17.86
C GLU A 6 42.03 23.39 17.69
N GLU A 7 41.28 22.90 16.72
CA GLU A 7 39.81 23.10 16.67
C GLU A 7 39.17 22.36 17.85
N GLN A 8 38.65 23.14 18.78
CA GLN A 8 37.85 22.61 19.89
C GLN A 8 36.50 22.09 19.34
N VAL A 9 36.40 20.76 19.21
CA VAL A 9 35.12 20.08 19.06
C VAL A 9 34.28 20.38 20.28
N SER A 10 33.25 21.20 20.14
CA SER A 10 32.28 21.51 21.19
C SER A 10 31.55 20.24 21.62
N LYS A 11 31.83 19.74 22.82
CA LYS A 11 31.09 18.67 23.47
C LYS A 11 29.61 19.08 23.56
N PRO A 12 28.65 18.16 23.31
CA PRO A 12 27.23 18.45 23.51
C PRO A 12 27.02 18.81 24.97
N LYS A 13 26.24 19.87 25.24
CA LYS A 13 25.86 20.32 26.58
C LYS A 13 25.20 19.16 27.33
N GLN A 14 25.92 18.52 28.23
CA GLN A 14 25.39 17.65 29.24
C GLN A 14 24.70 18.52 30.31
N ASN A 15 23.54 17.98 30.76
CA ASN A 15 22.71 18.40 31.88
C ASN A 15 21.60 19.43 31.62
N ALA A 16 20.53 18.97 30.92
CA ALA A 16 19.21 19.27 31.48
C ALA A 16 18.98 18.20 32.59
N GLU A 17 18.86 18.59 33.83
CA GLU A 17 18.47 17.70 34.92
C GLU A 17 17.13 17.07 34.54
N TYR A 18 17.11 15.72 34.37
CA TYR A 18 15.88 14.97 34.15
C TYR A 18 15.18 14.83 35.50
N ASP A 19 14.41 15.87 35.85
CA ASP A 19 13.60 15.93 37.06
C ASP A 19 12.09 15.83 36.73
N ALA A 20 11.25 15.82 37.74
CA ALA A 20 9.80 15.76 37.57
C ALA A 20 9.22 16.91 36.71
N LYS A 21 9.93 18.04 36.57
CA LYS A 21 9.52 19.19 35.74
C LYS A 21 9.75 18.92 34.25
N ALA A 22 10.64 17.98 33.91
CA ALA A 22 10.87 17.55 32.54
C ALA A 22 9.76 16.63 32.02
N ILE A 23 8.90 16.09 32.88
CA ILE A 23 7.77 15.25 32.54
C ILE A 23 6.58 16.13 32.13
N GLN A 24 6.32 16.24 30.81
CA GLN A 24 5.17 16.96 30.28
C GLN A 24 3.96 16.02 30.14
N VAL A 25 2.83 16.41 30.74
CA VAL A 25 1.56 15.69 30.54
C VAL A 25 0.74 16.44 29.49
N LEU A 26 0.60 15.87 28.32
CA LEU A 26 -0.26 16.39 27.27
C LEU A 26 -1.71 15.98 27.53
N LYS A 27 -2.64 16.92 27.44
CA LYS A 27 -4.07 16.66 27.68
C LYS A 27 -4.87 16.70 26.39
N GLY A 28 -5.86 15.79 26.29
CA GLY A 28 -6.83 15.79 25.22
C GLY A 28 -6.20 15.73 23.82
N LEU A 29 -6.70 16.55 22.90
CA LEU A 29 -6.31 16.56 21.49
C LEU A 29 -4.93 17.19 21.21
N GLU A 30 -4.32 17.88 22.18
CA GLU A 30 -2.95 18.39 22.05
C GLU A 30 -1.93 17.25 21.86
N ALA A 31 -2.14 16.12 22.52
CA ALA A 31 -1.30 14.93 22.33
C ALA A 31 -1.32 14.42 20.89
N VAL A 32 -2.49 14.44 20.23
CA VAL A 32 -2.66 14.04 18.83
C VAL A 32 -1.90 14.99 17.90
N ARG A 33 -2.05 16.29 18.07
CA ARG A 33 -1.36 17.29 17.25
C ARG A 33 0.16 17.23 17.39
N ARG A 34 0.67 16.92 18.59
CA ARG A 34 2.10 16.81 18.87
C ARG A 34 2.76 15.54 18.36
N ARG A 35 2.00 14.44 18.28
CA ARG A 35 2.45 13.12 17.82
C ARG A 35 1.44 12.48 16.87
N PRO A 36 1.14 13.11 15.71
CA PRO A 36 0.09 12.62 14.82
C PRO A 36 0.37 11.21 14.29
N SER A 37 1.64 10.87 14.03
CA SER A 37 2.02 9.54 13.52
C SER A 37 1.66 8.38 14.45
N MET A 38 1.48 8.61 15.76
CA MET A 38 0.98 7.57 16.68
C MET A 38 -0.47 7.16 16.37
N TYR A 39 -1.25 8.03 15.74
CA TYR A 39 -2.69 7.83 15.48
C TYR A 39 -2.99 7.53 14.01
N ILE A 40 -2.25 8.12 13.08
CA ILE A 40 -2.49 8.01 11.63
C ILE A 40 -1.33 7.38 10.85
N GLY A 41 -0.29 6.89 11.55
CA GLY A 41 0.87 6.22 10.96
C GLY A 41 1.96 7.19 10.48
N ASP A 42 1.64 8.14 9.61
CA ASP A 42 2.56 9.17 9.11
C ASP A 42 1.83 10.50 8.85
N THR A 43 2.57 11.55 8.48
CA THR A 43 2.03 12.86 8.10
C THR A 43 2.18 13.14 6.60
N GLY A 44 2.51 12.12 5.80
CA GLY A 44 2.56 12.18 4.35
C GLY A 44 1.21 11.91 3.69
N ALA A 45 1.24 11.50 2.44
CA ALA A 45 0.02 11.21 1.66
C ALA A 45 -0.84 10.11 2.30
N ARG A 46 -0.21 9.05 2.82
CA ARG A 46 -0.91 7.94 3.46
C ARG A 46 -1.68 8.40 4.70
N GLY A 47 -1.03 9.13 5.62
CA GLY A 47 -1.69 9.68 6.80
C GLY A 47 -2.77 10.70 6.46
N LEU A 48 -2.60 11.48 5.37
CA LEU A 48 -3.63 12.39 4.88
C LEU A 48 -4.89 11.63 4.43
N HIS A 49 -4.74 10.57 3.62
CA HIS A 49 -5.87 9.74 3.19
C HIS A 49 -6.52 8.99 4.37
N HIS A 50 -5.74 8.64 5.39
CA HIS A 50 -6.27 7.98 6.59
C HIS A 50 -7.34 8.80 7.31
N LEU A 51 -7.26 10.15 7.27
CA LEU A 51 -8.32 11.01 7.80
C LEU A 51 -9.68 10.76 7.13
N VAL A 52 -9.68 10.55 5.81
CA VAL A 52 -10.92 10.20 5.06
C VAL A 52 -11.45 8.85 5.54
N TYR A 53 -10.55 7.87 5.69
CA TYR A 53 -10.94 6.52 6.10
C TYR A 53 -11.56 6.50 7.51
N GLU A 54 -11.02 7.24 8.47
CA GLU A 54 -11.57 7.31 9.82
C GLU A 54 -12.99 7.89 9.86
N VAL A 55 -13.30 8.85 9.00
CA VAL A 55 -14.66 9.40 8.89
C VAL A 55 -15.60 8.42 8.18
N VAL A 56 -15.16 7.82 7.07
CA VAL A 56 -15.94 6.83 6.32
C VAL A 56 -16.22 5.59 7.16
N ASP A 57 -15.23 5.10 7.92
CA ASP A 57 -15.39 3.91 8.78
C ASP A 57 -16.49 4.10 9.84
N ASN A 58 -16.78 5.33 10.27
CA ASN A 58 -17.94 5.59 11.14
C ASN A 58 -19.27 5.36 10.41
N SER A 59 -19.36 5.76 9.14
CA SER A 59 -20.54 5.52 8.30
C SER A 59 -20.68 4.03 7.94
N ILE A 60 -19.55 3.32 7.76
CA ILE A 60 -19.51 1.86 7.56
C ILE A 60 -20.00 1.11 8.81
N ASP A 61 -19.64 1.58 10.02
CA ASP A 61 -20.14 0.99 11.27
C ASP A 61 -21.67 1.13 11.39
N GLU A 62 -22.25 2.25 10.93
CA GLU A 62 -23.70 2.41 10.81
C GLU A 62 -24.31 1.44 9.79
N ALA A 63 -23.60 1.20 8.67
CA ALA A 63 -24.04 0.22 7.66
C ALA A 63 -23.97 -1.22 8.20
N MET A 64 -22.91 -1.60 8.91
CA MET A 64 -22.80 -2.91 9.57
C MET A 64 -23.87 -3.10 10.64
N ALA A 65 -24.28 -2.04 11.33
CA ALA A 65 -25.39 -2.06 12.28
C ALA A 65 -26.78 -2.07 11.61
N GLY A 66 -26.85 -1.98 10.27
CA GLY A 66 -28.09 -2.03 9.48
C GLY A 66 -28.84 -0.70 9.35
N PHE A 67 -28.22 0.42 9.72
CA PHE A 67 -28.88 1.74 9.73
C PHE A 67 -28.46 2.65 8.58
N CYS A 68 -27.45 2.29 7.79
CA CYS A 68 -26.96 3.08 6.67
C CYS A 68 -26.91 2.23 5.39
N ASP A 69 -27.44 2.75 4.29
CA ASP A 69 -27.38 2.12 2.97
C ASP A 69 -26.74 3.01 1.89
N SER A 70 -26.36 4.25 2.24
CA SER A 70 -25.77 5.21 1.32
C SER A 70 -24.76 6.13 1.99
N ILE A 71 -23.56 6.17 1.41
CA ILE A 71 -22.45 7.03 1.82
C ILE A 71 -22.02 7.87 0.61
N LYS A 72 -21.72 9.14 0.85
CA LYS A 72 -21.20 10.05 -0.18
C LYS A 72 -19.92 10.70 0.34
N VAL A 73 -18.86 10.65 -0.47
CA VAL A 73 -17.57 11.30 -0.22
C VAL A 73 -17.34 12.35 -1.31
N VAL A 74 -17.01 13.58 -0.93
CA VAL A 74 -16.70 14.65 -1.89
C VAL A 74 -15.35 15.25 -1.55
N LEU A 75 -14.44 15.26 -2.50
CA LEU A 75 -13.18 15.99 -2.47
C LEU A 75 -13.44 17.38 -3.04
N ASN A 76 -13.53 18.38 -2.16
CA ASN A 76 -13.93 19.73 -2.53
C ASN A 76 -12.77 20.53 -3.14
N ALA A 77 -13.09 21.53 -3.94
CA ALA A 77 -12.12 22.38 -4.63
C ALA A 77 -11.21 23.20 -3.67
N ASP A 78 -11.67 23.48 -2.44
CA ASP A 78 -10.92 24.20 -1.42
C ASP A 78 -9.94 23.32 -0.62
N GLY A 79 -9.84 22.02 -0.97
CA GLY A 79 -9.01 21.01 -0.31
C GLY A 79 -9.64 20.38 0.93
N SER A 80 -10.90 20.69 1.24
CA SER A 80 -11.68 19.99 2.27
C SER A 80 -12.27 18.68 1.73
N VAL A 81 -12.66 17.79 2.65
CA VAL A 81 -13.40 16.56 2.33
C VAL A 81 -14.72 16.56 3.07
N GLU A 82 -15.78 16.22 2.35
CA GLU A 82 -17.12 16.01 2.90
C GLU A 82 -17.47 14.51 2.85
N VAL A 83 -17.88 13.96 3.98
CA VAL A 83 -18.47 12.60 4.07
C VAL A 83 -19.87 12.72 4.61
N THR A 84 -20.84 12.19 3.89
CA THR A 84 -22.25 12.19 4.26
C THR A 84 -22.81 10.78 4.25
N ASP A 85 -23.50 10.37 5.31
CA ASP A 85 -24.23 9.13 5.42
C ASP A 85 -25.72 9.36 5.74
N ASN A 86 -26.50 8.31 5.60
CA ASN A 86 -27.91 8.28 5.97
C ASN A 86 -28.18 7.38 7.19
N GLY A 87 -27.20 7.25 8.09
CA GLY A 87 -27.32 6.50 9.34
C GLY A 87 -28.21 7.17 10.39
N ARG A 88 -28.11 6.71 11.63
CA ARG A 88 -28.94 7.24 12.74
C ARG A 88 -28.61 8.68 13.14
N GLY A 89 -27.42 9.17 12.79
CA GLY A 89 -26.87 10.43 13.29
C GLY A 89 -26.27 10.32 14.69
N ILE A 90 -25.17 11.01 14.94
CA ILE A 90 -24.50 11.07 16.25
C ILE A 90 -25.48 11.68 17.27
N PRO A 91 -25.60 11.13 18.51
CA PRO A 91 -26.44 11.72 19.54
C PRO A 91 -26.04 13.18 19.85
N VAL A 92 -27.02 14.04 20.05
CA VAL A 92 -26.82 15.47 20.37
C VAL A 92 -27.26 15.82 21.80
N ASP A 93 -27.87 14.87 22.51
CA ASP A 93 -28.30 15.02 23.88
C ASP A 93 -27.12 15.25 24.82
N MET A 94 -27.41 15.80 26.01
CA MET A 94 -26.39 16.04 27.04
C MET A 94 -25.85 14.73 27.60
N HIS A 95 -24.54 14.56 27.52
CA HIS A 95 -23.86 13.38 28.07
C HIS A 95 -23.96 13.39 29.61
N PRO A 96 -24.42 12.31 30.24
CA PRO A 96 -24.78 12.32 31.66
C PRO A 96 -23.62 12.66 32.62
N THR A 97 -22.40 12.27 32.28
CA THR A 97 -21.21 12.46 33.13
C THR A 97 -20.32 13.63 32.68
N GLN A 98 -20.31 13.99 31.40
CA GLN A 98 -19.44 15.05 30.86
C GLN A 98 -20.14 16.43 30.86
N HIS A 99 -21.46 16.49 31.03
CA HIS A 99 -22.28 17.71 31.00
C HIS A 99 -22.06 18.55 29.73
N LYS A 100 -21.78 17.89 28.61
CA LYS A 100 -21.62 18.44 27.26
C LYS A 100 -22.50 17.66 26.29
N PRO A 101 -22.91 18.24 25.15
CA PRO A 101 -23.58 17.49 24.11
C PRO A 101 -22.75 16.26 23.67
N ALA A 102 -23.38 15.12 23.45
CA ALA A 102 -22.66 13.90 23.08
C ALA A 102 -21.86 14.08 21.79
N LEU A 103 -22.35 14.86 20.82
CA LEU A 103 -21.60 15.25 19.62
C LEU A 103 -20.27 15.92 19.98
N GLU A 104 -20.28 16.90 20.89
CA GLU A 104 -19.05 17.59 21.31
C GLU A 104 -18.10 16.61 22.03
N VAL A 105 -18.62 15.73 22.87
CA VAL A 105 -17.81 14.71 23.57
C VAL A 105 -17.09 13.81 22.56
N VAL A 106 -17.80 13.27 21.56
CA VAL A 106 -17.23 12.39 20.52
C VAL A 106 -16.19 13.12 19.67
N MET A 107 -16.39 14.40 19.39
CA MET A 107 -15.48 15.19 18.55
C MET A 107 -14.24 15.71 19.27
N THR A 108 -14.29 15.88 20.60
CA THR A 108 -13.22 16.56 21.37
C THR A 108 -12.53 15.70 22.42
N MET A 109 -13.05 14.52 22.72
CA MET A 109 -12.47 13.64 23.73
C MET A 109 -11.95 12.34 23.09
N LEU A 110 -10.73 11.95 23.48
CA LEU A 110 -10.19 10.64 23.13
C LEU A 110 -10.88 9.56 23.98
N HIS A 111 -11.02 8.38 23.39
CA HIS A 111 -11.66 7.23 24.05
C HIS A 111 -13.12 7.48 24.44
N ALA A 112 -13.83 8.26 23.63
CA ALA A 112 -15.25 8.53 23.76
C ALA A 112 -16.02 8.01 22.54
N GLY A 113 -17.12 7.27 22.76
CA GLY A 113 -17.96 6.78 21.67
C GLY A 113 -18.93 5.69 22.11
N GLY A 114 -20.03 5.50 21.37
CA GLY A 114 -21.04 4.50 21.62
C GLY A 114 -20.64 3.05 21.24
N LYS A 115 -19.46 2.88 20.63
CA LYS A 115 -18.98 1.58 20.15
C LYS A 115 -18.37 0.70 21.25
N PHE A 116 -18.21 1.21 22.45
CA PHE A 116 -17.88 0.43 23.65
C PHE A 116 -19.06 -0.35 24.23
N ASP A 117 -20.29 -0.06 23.76
CA ASP A 117 -21.50 -0.77 24.17
C ASP A 117 -21.93 -1.74 23.07
N HIS A 118 -21.78 -3.04 23.33
CA HIS A 118 -22.17 -4.13 22.42
C HIS A 118 -23.68 -4.21 22.18
N GLN A 119 -24.52 -3.54 22.98
CA GLN A 119 -25.97 -3.48 22.71
C GLN A 119 -26.25 -2.53 21.56
N THR A 120 -25.43 -1.47 21.41
CA THR A 120 -25.60 -0.46 20.36
C THR A 120 -24.91 -0.86 19.04
N TYR A 121 -23.72 -1.47 19.13
CA TYR A 121 -22.96 -2.00 17.99
C TYR A 121 -22.44 -3.38 18.32
N LYS A 122 -23.09 -4.42 17.75
CA LYS A 122 -22.66 -5.81 17.94
C LYS A 122 -21.27 -6.08 17.36
N VAL A 123 -20.97 -5.44 16.26
CA VAL A 123 -19.68 -5.49 15.54
C VAL A 123 -19.36 -4.08 15.06
N SER A 124 -18.12 -3.63 15.23
CA SER A 124 -17.66 -2.35 14.68
C SER A 124 -16.17 -2.42 14.31
N GLY A 125 -15.74 -1.57 13.35
CA GLY A 125 -14.33 -1.34 13.05
C GLY A 125 -13.70 -0.33 14.00
N GLY A 126 -14.47 0.64 14.49
CA GLY A 126 -14.04 1.68 15.41
C GLY A 126 -14.01 1.23 16.87
N LEU A 127 -12.87 0.68 17.33
CA LEU A 127 -12.74 0.07 18.67
C LEU A 127 -12.25 1.02 19.75
N HIS A 128 -11.49 2.04 19.39
CA HIS A 128 -10.74 2.85 20.37
C HIS A 128 -11.42 4.19 20.71
N GLY A 129 -12.49 4.58 19.99
CA GLY A 129 -13.18 5.84 20.21
C GLY A 129 -12.31 7.07 20.00
N VAL A 130 -11.39 7.02 19.03
CA VAL A 130 -10.44 8.10 18.76
C VAL A 130 -10.52 8.65 17.32
N GLY A 131 -11.03 7.90 16.35
CA GLY A 131 -10.93 8.22 14.92
C GLY A 131 -11.37 9.63 14.58
N VAL A 132 -12.64 9.98 14.81
CA VAL A 132 -13.16 11.30 14.43
C VAL A 132 -12.57 12.45 15.27
N SER A 133 -12.21 12.22 16.53
CA SER A 133 -11.54 13.23 17.36
C SER A 133 -10.10 13.48 16.89
N VAL A 134 -9.43 12.45 16.35
CA VAL A 134 -8.12 12.59 15.68
C VAL A 134 -8.26 13.40 14.39
N VAL A 135 -9.26 13.13 13.55
CA VAL A 135 -9.53 13.94 12.34
C VAL A 135 -9.76 15.40 12.72
N ASN A 136 -10.59 15.65 13.74
CA ASN A 136 -10.85 17.00 14.23
C ASN A 136 -9.57 17.69 14.69
N ALA A 137 -8.74 17.02 15.50
CA ALA A 137 -7.48 17.57 16.02
C ALA A 137 -6.47 17.91 14.91
N LEU A 138 -6.44 17.12 13.82
CA LEU A 138 -5.49 17.26 12.71
C LEU A 138 -6.04 18.11 11.55
N SER A 139 -7.23 18.70 11.74
CA SER A 139 -7.86 19.57 10.75
C SER A 139 -7.75 21.04 11.14
N GLU A 140 -7.48 21.90 10.17
CA GLU A 140 -7.58 23.35 10.32
C GLU A 140 -9.02 23.75 10.66
N LEU A 141 -9.97 23.18 9.94
CA LEU A 141 -11.42 23.36 10.11
C LEU A 141 -12.11 21.99 10.09
N CYS A 142 -13.06 21.80 10.98
CA CYS A 142 -13.95 20.64 10.96
C CYS A 142 -15.37 21.10 11.29
N THR A 143 -16.37 20.66 10.51
CA THR A 143 -17.79 20.96 10.77
C THR A 143 -18.58 19.68 10.69
N VAL A 144 -19.43 19.44 11.66
CA VAL A 144 -20.32 18.28 11.69
C VAL A 144 -21.76 18.76 11.70
N GLU A 145 -22.56 18.25 10.75
CA GLU A 145 -24.00 18.39 10.73
C GLU A 145 -24.62 17.02 11.04
N VAL A 146 -25.51 16.98 12.01
CA VAL A 146 -26.23 15.76 12.41
C VAL A 146 -27.72 15.99 12.21
N THR A 147 -28.34 15.11 11.45
CA THR A 147 -29.81 15.02 11.38
C THR A 147 -30.29 13.86 12.23
N ARG A 148 -31.03 14.16 13.29
CA ARG A 148 -31.59 13.17 14.20
C ARG A 148 -32.96 13.62 14.70
N ASP A 149 -33.90 12.70 14.80
CA ASP A 149 -35.27 12.95 15.25
C ASP A 149 -35.98 14.11 14.52
N GLY A 150 -35.62 14.33 13.24
CA GLY A 150 -36.15 15.38 12.38
C GLY A 150 -35.43 16.72 12.49
N ASP A 151 -34.55 16.90 13.47
CA ASP A 151 -33.80 18.13 13.70
C ASP A 151 -32.39 18.05 13.14
N VAL A 152 -31.93 19.16 12.57
CA VAL A 152 -30.54 19.32 12.08
C VAL A 152 -29.76 20.16 13.06
N HIS A 153 -28.70 19.57 13.62
CA HIS A 153 -27.76 20.22 14.52
C HIS A 153 -26.40 20.35 13.87
N THR A 154 -25.67 21.40 14.19
CA THR A 154 -24.28 21.60 13.71
C THR A 154 -23.37 22.10 14.81
N GLN A 155 -22.10 21.73 14.70
CA GLN A 155 -21.00 22.30 15.47
C GLN A 155 -19.76 22.37 14.59
N SER A 156 -18.99 23.46 14.71
CA SER A 156 -17.74 23.67 13.99
C SER A 156 -16.58 23.75 14.96
N TYR A 157 -15.40 23.34 14.46
CA TYR A 157 -14.16 23.23 15.23
C TYR A 157 -12.99 23.81 14.45
N VAL A 158 -12.03 24.37 15.17
CA VAL A 158 -10.75 24.82 14.66
C VAL A 158 -9.67 24.06 15.40
N ARG A 159 -8.88 23.24 14.70
CA ARG A 159 -7.77 22.47 15.29
C ARG A 159 -8.17 21.65 16.54
N GLY A 160 -9.36 21.08 16.50
CA GLY A 160 -9.91 20.27 17.59
C GLY A 160 -10.75 21.02 18.62
N GLU A 161 -10.68 22.35 18.65
CA GLU A 161 -11.40 23.17 19.63
C GLU A 161 -12.76 23.65 19.05
N PRO A 162 -13.86 23.54 19.81
CA PRO A 162 -15.16 23.98 19.35
C PRO A 162 -15.22 25.51 19.21
N THR A 163 -15.77 26.02 18.11
CA THR A 163 -15.93 27.47 17.89
C THR A 163 -17.20 28.04 18.54
N GLY A 164 -18.05 27.19 19.07
CA GLY A 164 -19.29 27.54 19.73
C GLY A 164 -20.10 26.31 20.14
N PRO A 165 -21.25 26.49 20.77
CA PRO A 165 -22.10 25.38 21.18
C PRO A 165 -22.74 24.67 19.99
N VAL A 166 -23.22 23.44 20.20
CA VAL A 166 -24.09 22.75 19.24
C VAL A 166 -25.36 23.57 19.00
N LYS A 167 -25.66 23.84 17.74
CA LYS A 167 -26.80 24.69 17.33
C LYS A 167 -27.77 23.91 16.45
N LYS A 168 -29.05 24.02 16.70
CA LYS A 168 -30.08 23.58 15.77
C LYS A 168 -30.18 24.61 14.62
N ILE A 169 -30.04 24.13 13.38
CA ILE A 169 -30.03 24.99 12.17
C ILE A 169 -31.23 24.75 11.25
N GLY A 170 -32.01 23.68 11.50
CA GLY A 170 -33.17 23.40 10.64
C GLY A 170 -33.80 22.06 10.94
N ASN A 171 -34.60 21.59 10.01
CA ASN A 171 -35.26 20.29 10.07
C ASN A 171 -35.06 19.54 8.75
N ARG A 172 -34.87 18.22 8.83
CA ARG A 172 -34.73 17.31 7.68
C ARG A 172 -35.35 15.96 8.02
N ALA A 173 -36.10 15.38 7.08
CA ALA A 173 -36.84 14.14 7.31
C ALA A 173 -35.94 12.89 7.43
N LYS A 174 -34.80 12.86 6.73
CA LYS A 174 -33.89 11.71 6.77
C LYS A 174 -32.76 11.96 7.75
N SER A 175 -32.56 11.03 8.67
CA SER A 175 -31.41 11.03 9.58
C SER A 175 -30.08 10.85 8.84
N GLY A 176 -28.98 11.16 9.50
CA GLY A 176 -27.65 10.95 8.98
C GLY A 176 -26.63 11.91 9.59
N THR A 177 -25.37 11.68 9.26
CA THR A 177 -24.26 12.52 9.65
C THR A 177 -23.56 13.06 8.40
N LYS A 178 -23.18 14.34 8.45
CA LYS A 178 -22.34 14.98 7.43
C LYS A 178 -21.14 15.60 8.15
N THR A 179 -19.96 15.11 7.85
CA THR A 179 -18.70 15.63 8.38
C THR A 179 -17.90 16.27 7.26
N THR A 180 -17.55 17.54 7.41
CA THR A 180 -16.67 18.27 6.49
C THR A 180 -15.42 18.66 7.25
N PHE A 181 -14.24 18.29 6.75
CA PHE A 181 -12.98 18.61 7.38
C PHE A 181 -11.94 19.08 6.37
N LYS A 182 -11.06 19.98 6.80
CA LYS A 182 -9.93 20.49 6.02
C LYS A 182 -8.64 20.22 6.78
N PRO A 183 -7.71 19.41 6.24
CA PRO A 183 -6.46 19.09 6.92
C PRO A 183 -5.63 20.32 7.25
N ASP A 184 -4.92 20.30 8.39
CA ASP A 184 -4.09 21.43 8.82
C ASP A 184 -2.74 21.43 8.10
N PRO A 185 -2.40 22.51 7.34
CA PRO A 185 -1.13 22.62 6.61
C PRO A 185 0.10 22.67 7.54
N GLU A 186 -0.07 22.98 8.84
CA GLU A 186 1.02 22.92 9.82
C GLU A 186 1.45 21.48 10.13
N ILE A 187 0.56 20.50 9.88
CA ILE A 187 0.80 19.06 10.15
C ILE A 187 1.13 18.31 8.86
N PHE A 188 0.41 18.62 7.78
CA PHE A 188 0.56 17.95 6.50
C PHE A 188 1.33 18.84 5.52
N PRO A 189 2.61 18.55 5.21
CA PRO A 189 3.45 19.41 4.35
C PRO A 189 2.98 19.43 2.89
N LYS A 190 2.23 18.41 2.46
CA LYS A 190 1.62 18.34 1.14
C LYS A 190 0.13 18.08 1.31
N LEU A 191 -0.69 19.05 0.91
CA LEU A 191 -2.13 18.92 0.87
C LEU A 191 -2.55 18.48 -0.54
N GLY A 192 -3.36 17.44 -0.62
CA GLY A 192 -3.92 16.97 -1.89
C GLY A 192 -4.37 15.52 -1.79
N PHE A 193 -5.68 15.31 -1.85
CA PHE A 193 -6.25 13.97 -1.89
C PHE A 193 -6.16 13.40 -3.30
N SER A 194 -5.79 12.12 -3.40
CA SER A 194 -5.86 11.36 -4.65
C SER A 194 -7.25 10.74 -4.79
N PHE A 195 -7.97 11.15 -5.83
CA PHE A 195 -9.27 10.54 -6.14
C PHE A 195 -9.15 9.02 -6.30
N ASP A 196 -8.16 8.56 -7.05
CA ASP A 196 -8.02 7.15 -7.38
C ASP A 196 -7.73 6.29 -6.13
N VAL A 197 -6.94 6.81 -5.19
CA VAL A 197 -6.65 6.16 -3.91
C VAL A 197 -7.90 6.05 -3.03
N VAL A 198 -8.63 7.15 -2.87
CA VAL A 198 -9.85 7.15 -2.06
C VAL A 198 -10.92 6.27 -2.74
N ALA A 199 -11.06 6.33 -4.08
CA ALA A 199 -12.00 5.53 -4.84
C ALA A 199 -11.72 4.02 -4.72
N ALA A 200 -10.45 3.60 -4.73
CA ALA A 200 -10.06 2.21 -4.52
C ALA A 200 -10.56 1.69 -3.16
N ARG A 201 -10.33 2.44 -2.09
CA ARG A 201 -10.84 2.09 -0.76
C ARG A 201 -12.36 2.08 -0.68
N MET A 202 -13.04 3.02 -1.32
CA MET A 202 -14.52 3.05 -1.37
C MET A 202 -15.07 1.83 -2.11
N ARG A 203 -14.43 1.41 -3.18
CA ARG A 203 -14.76 0.18 -3.94
C ARG A 203 -14.61 -1.07 -3.06
N GLU A 204 -13.49 -1.19 -2.36
CA GLU A 204 -13.23 -2.29 -1.42
C GLU A 204 -14.31 -2.38 -0.34
N LEU A 205 -14.65 -1.25 0.30
CA LEU A 205 -15.70 -1.19 1.32
C LEU A 205 -17.09 -1.54 0.77
N ALA A 206 -17.38 -1.17 -0.48
CA ALA A 206 -18.64 -1.52 -1.14
C ALA A 206 -18.74 -3.03 -1.45
N PHE A 207 -17.62 -3.71 -1.76
CA PHE A 207 -17.59 -5.18 -1.89
C PHE A 207 -17.79 -5.89 -0.54
N LEU A 208 -17.20 -5.37 0.53
CA LEU A 208 -17.32 -5.95 1.88
C LEU A 208 -18.70 -5.76 2.50
N ASN A 209 -19.50 -4.79 2.03
CA ASN A 209 -20.82 -4.46 2.53
C ASN A 209 -21.87 -4.58 1.42
N ARG A 210 -22.46 -5.76 1.28
CA ARG A 210 -23.44 -6.08 0.21
C ARG A 210 -24.54 -5.05 0.10
N GLY A 211 -24.71 -4.45 -1.07
CA GLY A 211 -25.79 -3.52 -1.38
C GLY A 211 -25.61 -2.10 -0.87
N LEU A 212 -24.55 -1.81 -0.10
CA LEU A 212 -24.20 -0.46 0.32
C LEU A 212 -23.78 0.37 -0.92
N LYS A 213 -24.37 1.55 -1.04
CA LYS A 213 -24.03 2.52 -2.09
C LYS A 213 -23.00 3.50 -1.57
N ILE A 214 -21.84 3.54 -2.21
CA ILE A 214 -20.78 4.53 -1.91
C ILE A 214 -20.50 5.35 -3.14
N GLU A 215 -20.79 6.65 -3.06
CA GLU A 215 -20.50 7.63 -4.11
C GLU A 215 -19.25 8.41 -3.73
N ILE A 216 -18.31 8.56 -4.66
CA ILE A 216 -17.19 9.48 -4.54
C ILE A 216 -17.22 10.50 -5.68
N ALA A 217 -16.95 11.77 -5.37
CA ALA A 217 -16.82 12.86 -6.33
C ALA A 217 -15.57 13.70 -6.05
N ASP A 218 -14.94 14.22 -7.10
CA ASP A 218 -13.82 15.17 -7.05
C ASP A 218 -14.25 16.41 -7.85
N GLU A 219 -14.44 17.52 -7.15
CA GLU A 219 -14.90 18.76 -7.77
C GLU A 219 -13.83 19.43 -8.65
N VAL A 220 -12.54 19.21 -8.36
CA VAL A 220 -11.43 19.80 -9.12
C VAL A 220 -11.28 19.11 -10.47
N ARG A 221 -11.43 17.77 -10.49
CA ARG A 221 -11.22 16.96 -11.70
C ARG A 221 -12.51 16.62 -12.44
N ASP A 222 -13.65 17.04 -11.91
CA ASP A 222 -14.99 16.67 -12.40
C ASP A 222 -15.12 15.14 -12.59
N LYS A 223 -14.62 14.38 -11.61
CA LYS A 223 -14.71 12.92 -11.60
C LYS A 223 -15.77 12.48 -10.60
N LYS A 224 -16.55 11.47 -10.97
CA LYS A 224 -17.56 10.87 -10.11
C LYS A 224 -17.63 9.36 -10.34
N GLN A 225 -17.70 8.58 -9.26
CA GLN A 225 -17.90 7.13 -9.32
C GLN A 225 -18.90 6.69 -8.26
N LEU A 226 -19.69 5.67 -8.60
CA LEU A 226 -20.65 5.03 -7.69
C LEU A 226 -20.32 3.54 -7.60
N PHE A 227 -20.16 3.04 -6.39
CA PHE A 227 -19.92 1.65 -6.10
C PHE A 227 -21.12 1.05 -5.36
N CYS A 228 -21.63 -0.09 -5.85
CA CYS A 228 -22.68 -0.85 -5.20
C CYS A 228 -22.66 -2.29 -5.71
N TYR A 229 -22.36 -3.24 -4.83
CA TYR A 229 -22.17 -4.64 -5.20
C TYR A 229 -23.11 -5.55 -4.39
N SER A 230 -24.12 -6.10 -5.03
CA SER A 230 -25.06 -7.01 -4.38
C SER A 230 -24.50 -8.41 -4.11
N GLY A 231 -23.49 -8.82 -4.85
CA GLY A 231 -22.83 -10.14 -4.69
C GLY A 231 -21.72 -10.17 -3.65
N GLY A 232 -21.34 -9.03 -3.06
CA GLY A 232 -20.34 -8.96 -1.97
C GLY A 232 -18.98 -9.55 -2.33
N LEU A 233 -18.43 -10.38 -1.45
CA LEU A 233 -17.10 -10.99 -1.63
C LEU A 233 -16.98 -11.82 -2.91
N LYS A 234 -18.06 -12.45 -3.36
CA LYS A 234 -18.08 -13.16 -4.63
C LYS A 234 -17.72 -12.25 -5.79
N GLN A 235 -18.38 -11.07 -5.89
CA GLN A 235 -18.08 -10.09 -6.91
C GLN A 235 -16.68 -9.46 -6.73
N PHE A 236 -16.20 -9.39 -5.50
CA PHE A 236 -14.83 -8.94 -5.25
C PHE A 236 -13.80 -9.89 -5.86
N VAL A 237 -13.96 -11.21 -5.66
CA VAL A 237 -13.06 -12.21 -6.28
C VAL A 237 -13.21 -12.22 -7.81
N GLU A 238 -14.43 -12.05 -8.34
CA GLU A 238 -14.67 -11.90 -9.78
C GLU A 238 -13.94 -10.68 -10.35
N TYR A 239 -13.98 -9.53 -9.66
CA TYR A 239 -13.25 -8.32 -10.01
C TYR A 239 -11.72 -8.53 -10.02
N LEU A 240 -11.17 -9.16 -8.97
CA LEU A 240 -9.75 -9.46 -8.87
C LEU A 240 -9.25 -10.44 -9.95
N ASN A 241 -10.15 -11.25 -10.50
CA ASN A 241 -9.88 -12.21 -11.56
C ASN A 241 -10.33 -11.75 -12.97
N GLU A 242 -10.81 -10.52 -13.11
CA GLU A 242 -11.32 -10.00 -14.40
C GLU A 242 -10.32 -10.16 -15.54
N ASN A 243 -9.01 -10.07 -15.24
CA ASN A 243 -7.92 -10.15 -16.21
C ASN A 243 -7.17 -11.50 -16.14
N LYS A 244 -7.82 -12.58 -15.70
CA LYS A 244 -7.26 -13.92 -15.55
C LYS A 244 -8.25 -14.96 -16.07
N THR A 245 -7.76 -16.16 -16.36
CA THR A 245 -8.60 -17.28 -16.79
C THR A 245 -8.96 -18.18 -15.60
N PRO A 246 -10.17 -18.08 -15.02
CA PRO A 246 -10.57 -18.90 -13.89
C PRO A 246 -10.74 -20.38 -14.29
N PHE A 247 -10.42 -21.30 -13.36
CA PHE A 247 -10.64 -22.75 -13.58
C PHE A 247 -12.09 -23.18 -13.42
N HIS A 248 -12.89 -22.36 -12.77
CA HIS A 248 -14.32 -22.58 -12.60
C HIS A 248 -15.08 -21.25 -12.70
N PRO A 249 -16.31 -21.25 -13.28
CA PRO A 249 -16.99 -20.02 -13.69
C PRO A 249 -17.48 -19.15 -12.51
N LYS A 250 -17.63 -19.72 -11.32
CA LYS A 250 -18.11 -19.01 -10.13
C LYS A 250 -17.14 -19.22 -8.98
N PRO A 251 -16.79 -18.18 -8.21
CA PRO A 251 -16.06 -18.33 -6.97
C PRO A 251 -16.76 -19.28 -5.98
N VAL A 252 -15.97 -20.02 -5.21
CA VAL A 252 -16.46 -20.78 -4.06
C VAL A 252 -16.73 -19.78 -2.95
N VAL A 253 -17.92 -19.83 -2.35
CA VAL A 253 -18.31 -18.94 -1.26
C VAL A 253 -18.60 -19.79 -0.03
N LEU A 254 -17.95 -19.46 1.09
CA LEU A 254 -18.17 -20.07 2.39
C LEU A 254 -18.68 -18.97 3.33
N GLU A 255 -19.89 -19.13 3.84
CA GLU A 255 -20.52 -18.17 4.76
C GLU A 255 -21.09 -18.94 5.94
N ARG A 256 -20.48 -18.81 7.11
CA ARG A 256 -20.90 -19.51 8.33
C ARG A 256 -20.58 -18.65 9.56
N ALA A 257 -21.43 -18.82 10.60
CA ALA A 257 -21.19 -18.24 11.92
C ALA A 257 -20.96 -19.36 12.95
N ARG A 258 -19.95 -19.20 13.82
CA ARG A 258 -19.63 -20.14 14.90
C ARG A 258 -19.06 -19.38 16.10
N ASP A 259 -19.55 -19.69 17.29
CA ASP A 259 -19.08 -19.11 18.55
C ASP A 259 -19.04 -17.57 18.57
N GLY A 260 -20.01 -16.92 17.93
CA GLY A 260 -20.12 -15.46 17.86
C GLY A 260 -19.21 -14.80 16.80
N ILE A 261 -18.43 -15.57 16.05
CA ILE A 261 -17.62 -15.10 14.94
C ILE A 261 -18.31 -15.45 13.62
N GLU A 262 -18.55 -14.44 12.79
CA GLU A 262 -19.07 -14.62 11.42
C GLU A 262 -17.89 -14.66 10.46
N VAL A 263 -17.86 -15.66 9.58
CA VAL A 263 -16.80 -15.86 8.58
C VAL A 263 -17.41 -15.91 7.21
N GLU A 264 -17.01 -15.01 6.34
CA GLU A 264 -17.34 -15.01 4.92
C GLU A 264 -16.05 -15.10 4.11
N ILE A 265 -15.95 -16.09 3.23
CA ILE A 265 -14.78 -16.32 2.38
C ILE A 265 -15.27 -16.53 0.96
N ALA A 266 -14.66 -15.86 0.01
CA ALA A 266 -14.80 -16.17 -1.41
C ALA A 266 -13.43 -16.51 -1.98
N LEU A 267 -13.34 -17.56 -2.80
CA LEU A 267 -12.07 -17.96 -3.42
C LEU A 267 -12.28 -18.56 -4.81
N GLN A 268 -11.27 -18.40 -5.67
CA GLN A 268 -11.27 -18.92 -7.03
C GLN A 268 -9.84 -19.19 -7.50
N TYR A 269 -9.62 -20.34 -8.15
CA TYR A 269 -8.36 -20.63 -8.79
C TYR A 269 -8.36 -20.17 -10.26
N ASN A 270 -7.20 -19.70 -10.70
CA ASN A 270 -6.96 -19.22 -12.06
C ASN A 270 -5.62 -19.76 -12.62
N ASP A 271 -5.30 -19.43 -13.85
CA ASP A 271 -4.11 -19.86 -14.55
C ASP A 271 -2.82 -19.13 -14.12
N GLY A 272 -2.91 -18.04 -13.36
CA GLY A 272 -1.78 -17.27 -12.85
C GLY A 272 -0.85 -18.06 -11.92
N TYR A 273 0.29 -17.46 -11.57
CA TYR A 273 1.31 -18.06 -10.72
C TYR A 273 1.39 -17.45 -9.33
N GLN A 274 0.75 -16.32 -9.12
CA GLN A 274 0.74 -15.60 -7.85
C GLN A 274 -0.48 -15.97 -7.01
N ASP A 275 -0.34 -15.92 -5.70
CA ASP A 275 -1.49 -15.89 -4.80
C ASP A 275 -1.94 -14.43 -4.58
N ASN A 276 -3.26 -14.23 -4.52
CA ASN A 276 -3.89 -12.95 -4.25
C ASN A 276 -4.87 -13.14 -3.11
N ILE A 277 -4.37 -13.08 -1.88
CA ILE A 277 -5.15 -13.33 -0.69
C ILE A 277 -5.29 -12.04 0.11
N PHE A 278 -6.53 -11.59 0.31
CA PHE A 278 -6.86 -10.39 1.08
C PHE A 278 -7.67 -10.81 2.32
N SER A 279 -7.31 -10.24 3.46
CA SER A 279 -7.96 -10.57 4.72
C SER A 279 -8.46 -9.33 5.45
N PHE A 280 -9.67 -9.43 5.98
CA PHE A 280 -10.38 -8.33 6.63
C PHE A 280 -10.98 -8.78 7.96
N VAL A 281 -10.97 -7.87 8.93
CA VAL A 281 -11.66 -8.03 10.21
C VAL A 281 -12.50 -6.78 10.45
N ASN A 282 -13.83 -6.93 10.57
CA ASN A 282 -14.76 -5.82 10.72
C ASN A 282 -14.54 -4.71 9.66
N ASN A 283 -14.38 -5.12 8.39
CA ASN A 283 -14.06 -4.27 7.24
C ASN A 283 -12.67 -3.59 7.25
N ILE A 284 -11.83 -3.86 8.24
CA ILE A 284 -10.45 -3.36 8.31
C ILE A 284 -9.54 -4.34 7.57
N ASN A 285 -8.73 -3.82 6.64
CA ASN A 285 -7.74 -4.62 5.92
C ASN A 285 -6.57 -4.99 6.86
N THR A 286 -6.42 -6.29 7.11
CA THR A 286 -5.32 -6.82 7.92
C THR A 286 -4.12 -7.15 7.01
N ILE A 287 -3.35 -6.14 6.66
CA ILE A 287 -2.25 -6.25 5.69
C ILE A 287 -1.21 -7.30 6.15
N GLU A 288 -0.93 -7.37 7.45
CA GLU A 288 -0.03 -8.37 8.04
C GLU A 288 -0.74 -9.68 8.38
N GLY A 289 -2.01 -9.81 8.01
CA GLY A 289 -2.82 -11.01 8.25
C GLY A 289 -3.22 -11.18 9.71
N GLY A 290 -2.89 -12.33 10.28
CA GLY A 290 -3.23 -12.70 11.66
C GLY A 290 -3.77 -14.12 11.75
N THR A 291 -4.43 -14.41 12.88
CA THR A 291 -4.91 -15.76 13.23
C THR A 291 -5.94 -16.31 12.23
N HIS A 292 -6.85 -15.47 11.73
CA HIS A 292 -7.87 -15.86 10.74
C HIS A 292 -7.22 -16.25 9.39
N LEU A 293 -6.23 -15.49 8.90
CA LEU A 293 -5.49 -15.83 7.69
C LEU A 293 -4.65 -17.10 7.88
N SER A 294 -3.99 -17.25 9.03
CA SER A 294 -3.27 -18.48 9.37
C SER A 294 -4.21 -19.71 9.39
N GLY A 295 -5.41 -19.58 9.95
CA GLY A 295 -6.44 -20.62 9.95
C GLY A 295 -6.84 -21.01 8.52
N PHE A 296 -7.08 -20.01 7.65
CA PHE A 296 -7.39 -20.23 6.23
C PHE A 296 -6.27 -21.00 5.51
N LYS A 297 -5.02 -20.51 5.60
CA LYS A 297 -3.85 -21.13 4.95
C LYS A 297 -3.64 -22.58 5.42
N SER A 298 -3.76 -22.82 6.72
CA SER A 298 -3.62 -24.16 7.30
C SER A 298 -4.72 -25.13 6.83
N ALA A 299 -5.97 -24.68 6.84
CA ALA A 299 -7.11 -25.49 6.40
C ALA A 299 -7.04 -25.81 4.91
N LEU A 300 -6.73 -24.82 4.07
CA LEU A 300 -6.54 -24.99 2.62
C LEU A 300 -5.53 -26.09 2.33
N THR A 301 -4.32 -25.96 2.92
CA THR A 301 -3.23 -26.92 2.73
C THR A 301 -3.61 -28.31 3.19
N ARG A 302 -4.21 -28.44 4.38
CA ARG A 302 -4.65 -29.73 4.92
C ARG A 302 -5.74 -30.38 4.05
N THR A 303 -6.75 -29.62 3.61
CA THR A 303 -7.86 -30.14 2.81
C THR A 303 -7.38 -30.62 1.44
N ILE A 304 -6.49 -29.88 0.79
CA ILE A 304 -5.89 -30.27 -0.49
C ILE A 304 -5.05 -31.54 -0.34
N ASN A 305 -4.21 -31.63 0.70
CA ASN A 305 -3.40 -32.82 0.96
C ASN A 305 -4.29 -34.06 1.24
N ASN A 306 -5.36 -33.90 2.04
CA ASN A 306 -6.30 -34.98 2.33
C ASN A 306 -7.01 -35.46 1.06
N TYR A 307 -7.46 -34.53 0.21
CA TYR A 307 -8.07 -34.88 -1.07
C TYR A 307 -7.10 -35.59 -2.01
N ALA A 308 -5.87 -35.10 -2.11
CA ALA A 308 -4.81 -35.72 -2.91
C ALA A 308 -4.47 -37.15 -2.43
N ALA A 309 -4.41 -37.35 -1.11
CA ALA A 309 -4.17 -38.66 -0.51
C ALA A 309 -5.34 -39.63 -0.75
N LYS A 310 -6.60 -39.19 -0.50
CA LYS A 310 -7.82 -39.99 -0.73
C LYS A 310 -7.92 -40.48 -2.18
N ASN A 311 -7.49 -39.66 -3.15
CA ASN A 311 -7.57 -39.96 -4.57
C ASN A 311 -6.25 -40.51 -5.16
N ASN A 312 -5.25 -40.83 -4.35
CA ASN A 312 -3.94 -41.36 -4.76
C ASN A 312 -3.19 -40.49 -5.80
N LEU A 313 -3.40 -39.19 -5.82
CA LEU A 313 -2.87 -38.29 -6.85
C LEU A 313 -1.35 -38.05 -6.70
N LEU A 314 -0.78 -38.32 -5.53
CA LEU A 314 0.67 -38.11 -5.24
C LEU A 314 1.49 -39.39 -5.30
N LYS A 315 0.94 -40.55 -5.68
CA LYS A 315 1.60 -41.85 -5.60
C LYS A 315 2.96 -41.95 -6.31
N ASN A 316 3.23 -41.05 -7.29
CA ASN A 316 4.47 -41.02 -8.07
C ASN A 316 5.08 -39.59 -8.12
N ALA A 317 4.66 -38.68 -7.26
CA ALA A 317 5.09 -37.29 -7.33
C ALA A 317 6.53 -37.06 -6.86
N GLY A 318 7.02 -37.88 -5.89
CA GLY A 318 8.38 -37.79 -5.35
C GLY A 318 8.64 -36.56 -4.47
N PHE A 319 7.58 -35.81 -4.12
CA PHE A 319 7.62 -34.64 -3.23
C PHE A 319 6.30 -34.54 -2.43
N ALA A 320 6.32 -33.77 -1.34
CA ALA A 320 5.12 -33.40 -0.58
C ALA A 320 4.57 -32.05 -1.09
N ILE A 321 3.24 -31.89 -1.06
CA ILE A 321 2.60 -30.60 -1.31
C ILE A 321 2.78 -29.71 -0.07
N GLU A 322 3.34 -28.55 -0.25
CA GLU A 322 3.52 -27.51 0.76
C GLU A 322 2.45 -26.39 0.63
N GLY A 323 2.42 -25.50 1.62
CA GLY A 323 1.43 -24.42 1.65
C GLY A 323 1.50 -23.49 0.43
N GLU A 324 2.69 -23.15 -0.05
CA GLU A 324 2.90 -22.32 -1.25
C GLU A 324 2.29 -22.98 -2.50
N ASP A 325 2.47 -24.29 -2.65
CA ASP A 325 1.95 -25.02 -3.81
C ASP A 325 0.42 -24.92 -3.90
N THR A 326 -0.24 -24.94 -2.74
CA THR A 326 -1.71 -24.87 -2.65
C THR A 326 -2.28 -23.50 -2.97
N ARG A 327 -1.45 -22.47 -2.96
CA ARG A 327 -1.86 -21.08 -3.21
C ARG A 327 -1.51 -20.58 -4.61
N GLU A 328 -0.68 -21.28 -5.38
CA GLU A 328 -0.36 -20.86 -6.74
C GLU A 328 -1.64 -20.71 -7.60
N GLY A 329 -1.87 -19.50 -8.11
CA GLY A 329 -3.06 -19.15 -8.88
C GLY A 329 -4.35 -19.00 -8.06
N LEU A 330 -4.26 -18.88 -6.73
CA LEU A 330 -5.40 -18.65 -5.87
C LEU A 330 -5.70 -17.16 -5.71
N THR A 331 -6.95 -16.77 -5.96
CA THR A 331 -7.51 -15.49 -5.50
C THR A 331 -8.51 -15.77 -4.39
N ALA A 332 -8.33 -15.16 -3.22
CA ALA A 332 -9.21 -15.35 -2.07
C ALA A 332 -9.41 -14.04 -1.29
N VAL A 333 -10.62 -13.84 -0.81
CA VAL A 333 -10.97 -12.75 0.12
C VAL A 333 -11.58 -13.38 1.36
N ILE A 334 -11.01 -13.08 2.52
CA ILE A 334 -11.42 -13.58 3.83
C ILE A 334 -11.93 -12.41 4.65
N ALA A 335 -13.20 -12.37 5.00
CA ALA A 335 -13.80 -11.39 5.89
C ALA A 335 -14.33 -12.07 7.15
N VAL A 336 -13.90 -11.55 8.30
CA VAL A 336 -14.31 -12.05 9.61
C VAL A 336 -14.93 -10.91 10.40
N ARG A 337 -16.08 -11.17 11.05
CA ARG A 337 -16.74 -10.23 11.96
C ARG A 337 -16.66 -10.78 13.37
N ILE A 338 -16.03 -10.00 14.26
CA ILE A 338 -15.76 -10.35 15.66
C ILE A 338 -16.22 -9.18 16.51
N ALA A 339 -16.92 -9.45 17.62
CA ALA A 339 -17.39 -8.42 18.54
C ALA A 339 -16.21 -7.68 19.21
N ASP A 340 -15.21 -8.43 19.69
CA ASP A 340 -14.03 -7.92 20.38
C ASP A 340 -12.72 -8.29 19.66
N PRO A 341 -12.39 -7.68 18.52
CA PRO A 341 -11.16 -7.99 17.82
C PRO A 341 -9.95 -7.40 18.56
N GLN A 342 -8.92 -8.23 18.73
CA GLN A 342 -7.64 -7.86 19.31
C GLN A 342 -6.61 -7.72 18.21
N PHE A 343 -6.07 -6.53 18.03
CA PHE A 343 -5.05 -6.24 17.03
C PHE A 343 -3.69 -6.00 17.66
N GLU A 344 -2.63 -6.37 16.94
CA GLU A 344 -1.27 -6.02 17.29
C GLU A 344 -0.98 -4.55 16.91
N GLY A 345 -1.41 -3.59 17.76
CA GLY A 345 -1.16 -2.17 17.57
C GLY A 345 -2.33 -1.34 17.03
N GLN A 346 -2.14 0.00 17.05
CA GLN A 346 -3.18 0.97 16.72
C GLN A 346 -3.58 0.97 15.24
N THR A 347 -2.66 0.63 14.34
CA THR A 347 -2.91 0.57 12.89
C THR A 347 -3.73 -0.64 12.45
N LYS A 348 -4.06 -1.56 13.38
CA LYS A 348 -4.94 -2.72 13.19
C LYS A 348 -4.53 -3.66 12.03
N THR A 349 -3.24 -3.75 11.75
CA THR A 349 -2.70 -4.48 10.59
C THR A 349 -2.73 -6.00 10.76
N LYS A 350 -2.80 -6.51 12.00
CA LYS A 350 -2.73 -7.94 12.31
C LYS A 350 -3.69 -8.35 13.42
N LEU A 351 -4.50 -9.38 13.18
CA LEU A 351 -5.42 -9.94 14.18
C LEU A 351 -4.72 -10.90 15.13
N GLY A 352 -4.92 -10.71 16.43
CA GLY A 352 -4.35 -11.54 17.51
C GLY A 352 -5.28 -12.61 18.10
N ASN A 353 -6.59 -12.51 17.92
CA ASN A 353 -7.58 -13.42 18.51
C ASN A 353 -7.27 -14.90 18.21
N SER A 354 -6.84 -15.67 19.19
CA SER A 354 -6.44 -17.08 19.01
C SER A 354 -7.58 -18.00 18.57
N GLU A 355 -8.80 -17.76 19.05
CA GLU A 355 -10.02 -18.51 18.74
C GLU A 355 -10.40 -18.41 17.25
N ALA A 356 -10.14 -17.27 16.61
CA ALA A 356 -10.45 -17.06 15.20
C ALA A 356 -9.74 -18.06 14.27
N LYS A 357 -8.51 -18.50 14.64
CA LYS A 357 -7.76 -19.49 13.87
C LYS A 357 -8.52 -20.81 13.74
N GLY A 358 -8.95 -21.39 14.86
CA GLY A 358 -9.62 -22.69 14.89
C GLY A 358 -10.99 -22.66 14.20
N ILE A 359 -11.73 -21.56 14.37
CA ILE A 359 -13.05 -21.36 13.76
C ILE A 359 -12.95 -21.28 12.24
N VAL A 360 -12.06 -20.43 11.73
CA VAL A 360 -11.82 -20.30 10.28
C VAL A 360 -11.29 -21.62 9.71
N GLU A 361 -10.36 -22.29 10.41
CA GLU A 361 -9.80 -23.57 9.99
C GLU A 361 -10.86 -24.66 9.84
N SER A 362 -11.83 -24.73 10.76
CA SER A 362 -12.95 -25.68 10.70
C SER A 362 -13.88 -25.37 9.53
N ILE A 363 -14.31 -24.10 9.40
CA ILE A 363 -15.25 -23.66 8.36
C ILE A 363 -14.67 -23.90 6.96
N VAL A 364 -13.41 -23.55 6.75
CA VAL A 364 -12.73 -23.76 5.47
C VAL A 364 -12.54 -25.23 5.16
N GLY A 365 -12.10 -26.02 6.15
CA GLY A 365 -11.89 -27.45 5.98
C GLY A 365 -13.17 -28.20 5.60
N GLU A 366 -14.27 -27.91 6.29
CA GLU A 366 -15.60 -28.49 5.99
C GLU A 366 -16.09 -28.04 4.61
N GLY A 367 -16.13 -26.73 4.35
CA GLY A 367 -16.71 -26.20 3.12
C GLY A 367 -15.93 -26.55 1.86
N LEU A 368 -14.59 -26.57 1.91
CA LEU A 368 -13.78 -26.99 0.77
C LEU A 368 -13.87 -28.49 0.52
N SER A 369 -13.97 -29.31 1.57
CA SER A 369 -14.18 -30.76 1.41
C SER A 369 -15.51 -31.05 0.72
N GLU A 370 -16.59 -30.40 1.15
CA GLU A 370 -17.90 -30.48 0.49
C GLU A 370 -17.80 -30.05 -0.98
N PHE A 371 -17.18 -28.90 -1.25
CA PHE A 371 -17.03 -28.38 -2.60
C PHE A 371 -16.25 -29.33 -3.53
N PHE A 372 -15.16 -29.95 -3.07
CA PHE A 372 -14.37 -30.88 -3.88
C PHE A 372 -15.11 -32.18 -4.17
N GLU A 373 -15.96 -32.65 -3.25
CA GLU A 373 -16.80 -33.83 -3.48
C GLU A 373 -17.94 -33.55 -4.46
N GLU A 374 -18.55 -32.37 -4.38
CA GLU A 374 -19.62 -31.93 -5.28
C GLU A 374 -19.10 -31.59 -6.70
N ASN A 375 -17.83 -31.13 -6.80
CA ASN A 375 -17.26 -30.64 -8.05
C ASN A 375 -15.95 -31.38 -8.44
N PRO A 376 -15.98 -32.69 -8.68
CA PRO A 376 -14.76 -33.51 -8.88
C PRO A 376 -13.92 -33.09 -10.10
N SER A 377 -14.53 -32.53 -11.14
CA SER A 377 -13.84 -32.03 -12.32
C SER A 377 -13.02 -30.76 -12.01
N VAL A 378 -13.58 -29.86 -11.21
CA VAL A 378 -12.91 -28.66 -10.74
C VAL A 378 -11.79 -29.02 -9.76
N ALA A 379 -12.09 -29.91 -8.80
CA ALA A 379 -11.12 -30.41 -7.84
C ALA A 379 -9.90 -31.02 -8.56
N ARG A 380 -10.10 -31.81 -9.62
CA ARG A 380 -9.01 -32.37 -10.42
C ARG A 380 -8.14 -31.29 -11.03
N ARG A 381 -8.73 -30.26 -11.66
CA ARG A 381 -7.96 -29.15 -12.26
C ARG A 381 -7.15 -28.37 -11.23
N ILE A 382 -7.73 -28.14 -10.04
CA ILE A 382 -7.01 -27.51 -8.93
C ILE A 382 -5.84 -28.40 -8.49
N MET A 383 -6.05 -29.71 -8.33
CA MET A 383 -4.98 -30.65 -7.98
C MET A 383 -3.86 -30.70 -9.02
N GLU A 384 -4.18 -30.70 -10.30
CA GLU A 384 -3.20 -30.64 -11.39
C GLU A 384 -2.34 -29.39 -11.29
N LYS A 385 -2.94 -28.23 -10.97
CA LYS A 385 -2.24 -26.96 -10.76
C LYS A 385 -1.30 -27.07 -9.56
N VAL A 386 -1.80 -27.52 -8.41
CA VAL A 386 -1.04 -27.67 -7.15
C VAL A 386 0.15 -28.64 -7.33
N ILE A 387 -0.07 -29.78 -7.97
CA ILE A 387 1.01 -30.76 -8.25
C ILE A 387 2.05 -30.15 -9.19
N SER A 388 1.62 -29.38 -10.19
CA SER A 388 2.52 -28.68 -11.10
C SER A 388 3.35 -27.61 -10.37
N ALA A 389 2.73 -26.88 -9.43
CA ALA A 389 3.42 -25.91 -8.56
C ALA A 389 4.49 -26.60 -7.70
N GLY A 390 4.14 -27.70 -7.02
CA GLY A 390 5.08 -28.48 -6.22
C GLY A 390 6.27 -29.02 -7.02
N ARG A 391 6.05 -29.46 -8.26
CA ARG A 391 7.16 -29.86 -9.17
C ARG A 391 8.09 -28.69 -9.50
N SER A 392 7.51 -27.53 -9.78
CA SER A 392 8.28 -26.32 -10.10
C SER A 392 9.10 -25.86 -8.89
N ARG A 393 8.50 -25.85 -7.69
CA ARG A 393 9.19 -25.54 -6.43
C ARG A 393 10.37 -26.49 -6.18
N GLU A 394 10.16 -27.80 -6.32
CA GLU A 394 11.23 -28.77 -6.16
C GLU A 394 12.36 -28.59 -7.18
N SER A 395 12.03 -28.27 -8.43
CA SER A 395 13.01 -27.95 -9.47
C SER A 395 13.78 -26.66 -9.12
N ALA A 396 13.09 -25.63 -8.63
CA ALA A 396 13.70 -24.38 -8.18
C ALA A 396 14.65 -24.62 -6.99
N ARG A 397 14.25 -25.43 -6.00
CA ARG A 397 15.07 -25.82 -4.86
C ARG A 397 16.37 -26.51 -5.29
N LYS A 398 16.28 -27.47 -6.20
CA LYS A 398 17.46 -28.16 -6.77
C LYS A 398 18.40 -27.20 -7.51
N ALA A 399 17.83 -26.28 -8.29
CA ALA A 399 18.61 -25.26 -9.00
C ALA A 399 19.35 -24.31 -8.02
N ARG A 400 18.69 -23.87 -6.94
CA ARG A 400 19.31 -23.04 -5.88
C ARG A 400 20.47 -23.80 -5.20
N GLU A 401 20.27 -25.06 -4.85
CA GLU A 401 21.29 -25.88 -4.19
C GLU A 401 22.53 -26.05 -5.07
N LEU A 402 22.34 -26.30 -6.38
CA LEU A 402 23.43 -26.38 -7.34
C LEU A 402 24.18 -25.04 -7.48
N THR A 403 23.46 -23.93 -7.49
CA THR A 403 24.07 -22.59 -7.55
C THR A 403 24.84 -22.29 -6.27
N ARG A 404 24.30 -22.61 -5.08
CA ARG A 404 24.95 -22.43 -3.80
C ARG A 404 26.24 -23.25 -3.69
N ARG A 405 26.24 -24.49 -4.21
CA ARG A 405 27.46 -25.33 -4.27
C ARG A 405 28.52 -24.73 -5.20
N LYS A 406 28.11 -24.13 -6.34
CA LYS A 406 29.07 -23.44 -7.24
C LYS A 406 29.61 -22.16 -6.61
N SER A 407 28.77 -21.34 -5.95
CA SER A 407 29.21 -20.11 -5.28
C SER A 407 30.10 -20.37 -4.05
N ALA A 408 29.95 -21.52 -3.39
CA ALA A 408 30.84 -21.93 -2.28
C ALA A 408 32.25 -22.30 -2.77
N LEU A 409 32.41 -22.61 -4.05
CA LEU A 409 33.72 -22.89 -4.70
C LEU A 409 34.33 -21.61 -5.31
N ASP A 410 33.53 -20.62 -5.64
CA ASP A 410 33.98 -19.27 -6.08
C ASP A 410 33.94 -18.32 -4.87
N SER A 411 35.10 -17.87 -4.43
CA SER A 411 35.34 -17.02 -3.25
C SER A 411 34.75 -15.61 -3.34
N GLY A 412 33.43 -15.46 -3.49
CA GLY A 412 32.80 -14.14 -3.51
C GLY A 412 31.30 -14.21 -3.86
N GLY A 413 30.44 -14.37 -2.86
CA GLY A 413 29.00 -14.58 -3.03
C GLY A 413 28.19 -13.45 -3.71
N LEU A 414 28.80 -12.33 -4.12
CA LEU A 414 28.12 -11.21 -4.75
C LEU A 414 28.21 -11.24 -6.28
N PRO A 415 27.22 -10.68 -7.03
CA PRO A 415 27.26 -10.64 -8.49
C PRO A 415 28.50 -9.89 -8.99
N GLY A 416 29.26 -10.44 -9.94
CA GLY A 416 30.47 -9.82 -10.46
C GLY A 416 30.25 -8.43 -11.10
N LYS A 417 29.02 -8.12 -11.49
CA LYS A 417 28.65 -6.79 -12.03
C LYS A 417 28.25 -5.77 -10.96
N LEU A 418 28.04 -6.18 -9.70
CA LEU A 418 27.75 -5.27 -8.60
C LEU A 418 29.00 -4.48 -8.24
N ALA A 419 28.91 -3.16 -8.28
CA ALA A 419 29.89 -2.28 -7.68
C ALA A 419 29.39 -1.90 -6.27
N ASP A 420 29.81 -2.70 -5.27
CA ASP A 420 29.36 -2.54 -3.88
C ASP A 420 29.93 -1.31 -3.18
N CYS A 421 29.34 -0.88 -2.07
CA CYS A 421 29.84 0.16 -1.19
C CYS A 421 30.70 -0.42 -0.05
N SER A 422 31.46 0.45 0.62
CA SER A 422 32.40 0.02 1.67
C SER A 422 31.76 -0.05 3.07
N MET A 423 30.68 0.69 3.31
CA MET A 423 29.91 0.64 4.56
C MET A 423 29.05 -0.64 4.58
N THR A 424 28.81 -1.12 5.77
CA THR A 424 28.03 -2.36 6.02
C THR A 424 26.74 -2.13 6.80
N ASP A 425 26.51 -0.90 7.29
CA ASP A 425 25.28 -0.53 7.96
C ASP A 425 24.17 -0.27 6.91
N PRO A 426 23.11 -1.10 6.86
CA PRO A 426 22.08 -0.99 5.85
C PRO A 426 21.37 0.37 5.83
N GLU A 427 21.11 0.98 6.99
CA GLU A 427 20.39 2.25 7.09
C GLU A 427 21.15 3.39 6.42
N SER A 428 22.49 3.32 6.44
CA SER A 428 23.37 4.30 5.83
C SER A 428 23.70 4.00 4.37
N CYS A 429 23.35 2.80 3.86
CA CYS A 429 23.71 2.34 2.52
C CYS A 429 22.53 2.40 1.56
N GLU A 430 22.84 2.65 0.28
CA GLU A 430 21.85 2.64 -0.79
C GLU A 430 22.37 1.96 -2.05
N ILE A 431 21.48 1.32 -2.80
CA ILE A 431 21.80 0.67 -4.08
C ILE A 431 21.03 1.33 -5.22
N PHE A 432 21.73 1.66 -6.30
CA PHE A 432 21.12 2.07 -7.56
C PHE A 432 21.03 0.88 -8.50
N ILE A 433 19.83 0.55 -8.92
CA ILE A 433 19.56 -0.42 -9.99
C ILE A 433 19.48 0.39 -11.28
N VAL A 434 20.48 0.25 -12.13
CA VAL A 434 20.72 1.14 -13.28
C VAL A 434 20.48 0.41 -14.58
N GLU A 435 19.77 1.06 -15.49
CA GLU A 435 19.56 0.53 -16.84
C GLU A 435 20.83 0.62 -17.69
N GLY A 436 21.29 -0.54 -18.16
CA GLY A 436 22.41 -0.65 -19.10
C GLY A 436 23.80 -0.47 -18.50
N ASP A 437 24.79 -1.01 -19.22
CA ASP A 437 26.21 -0.95 -18.80
C ASP A 437 26.80 0.45 -18.96
N SER A 438 26.31 1.26 -19.93
CA SER A 438 26.81 2.63 -20.17
C SER A 438 26.45 3.56 -19.01
N ALA A 439 25.17 3.66 -18.66
CA ALA A 439 24.73 4.47 -17.52
C ALA A 439 25.29 3.91 -16.21
N GLY A 440 25.36 2.58 -16.06
CA GLY A 440 26.00 1.90 -14.93
C GLY A 440 27.49 2.26 -14.78
N GLY A 441 28.20 2.42 -15.89
CA GLY A 441 29.60 2.86 -15.90
C GLY A 441 29.76 4.30 -15.38
N ASN A 442 28.93 5.23 -15.86
CA ASN A 442 28.93 6.63 -15.42
C ASN A 442 28.52 6.76 -13.95
N ALA A 443 27.47 6.01 -13.53
CA ALA A 443 27.05 5.97 -12.14
C ALA A 443 28.14 5.41 -11.21
N LYS A 444 28.83 4.34 -11.64
CA LYS A 444 29.95 3.77 -10.88
C LYS A 444 31.11 4.74 -10.70
N GLN A 445 31.37 5.61 -11.67
CA GLN A 445 32.41 6.63 -11.57
C GLN A 445 31.96 7.81 -10.70
N GLY A 446 30.70 8.26 -10.84
CA GLY A 446 30.16 9.43 -10.15
C GLY A 446 29.76 9.19 -8.69
N ARG A 447 29.52 7.96 -8.27
CA ARG A 447 28.98 7.63 -6.95
C ARG A 447 29.93 7.94 -5.77
N ASP A 448 29.37 8.12 -4.59
CA ASP A 448 30.14 7.99 -3.35
C ASP A 448 30.29 6.50 -2.97
N ARG A 449 31.52 6.00 -3.12
CA ARG A 449 31.84 4.57 -2.87
C ARG A 449 31.68 4.12 -1.42
N ARG A 450 31.54 5.05 -0.49
CA ARG A 450 31.39 4.72 0.92
C ARG A 450 30.03 4.08 1.17
N PHE A 451 28.95 4.64 0.65
CA PHE A 451 27.59 4.24 0.96
C PHE A 451 26.70 3.93 -0.26
N GLN A 452 27.16 4.20 -1.49
CA GLN A 452 26.38 3.93 -2.69
C GLN A 452 26.92 2.71 -3.45
N ALA A 453 26.04 1.73 -3.70
CA ALA A 453 26.26 0.59 -4.57
C ALA A 453 25.59 0.77 -5.92
N ILE A 454 26.17 0.21 -7.00
CA ILE A 454 25.61 0.24 -8.36
C ILE A 454 25.45 -1.18 -8.89
N LEU A 455 24.23 -1.52 -9.31
CA LEU A 455 23.91 -2.76 -10.00
C LEU A 455 23.39 -2.44 -11.42
N PRO A 456 24.18 -2.57 -12.46
CA PRO A 456 23.69 -2.42 -13.83
C PRO A 456 22.88 -3.65 -14.25
N LEU A 457 21.74 -3.43 -14.92
CA LEU A 457 20.90 -4.46 -15.52
C LEU A 457 21.04 -4.43 -17.05
N LYS A 458 21.15 -5.60 -17.68
CA LYS A 458 21.24 -5.73 -19.15
C LYS A 458 19.87 -5.78 -19.79
N GLY A 459 19.32 -4.61 -20.11
CA GLY A 459 18.05 -4.49 -20.81
C GLY A 459 16.82 -4.92 -19.97
N LYS A 460 15.77 -5.34 -20.67
CA LYS A 460 14.50 -5.71 -20.04
C LYS A 460 14.65 -7.02 -19.26
N ILE A 461 14.33 -6.97 -17.98
CA ILE A 461 14.29 -8.18 -17.13
C ILE A 461 13.08 -9.04 -17.47
N LEU A 462 13.09 -10.28 -17.00
CA LEU A 462 11.95 -11.19 -17.15
C LEU A 462 10.70 -10.59 -16.51
N ASN A 463 9.57 -10.60 -17.24
CA ASN A 463 8.28 -10.26 -16.66
C ASN A 463 7.83 -11.37 -15.70
N VAL A 464 7.91 -11.08 -14.41
CA VAL A 464 7.61 -12.06 -13.35
C VAL A 464 6.11 -12.33 -13.19
N GLU A 465 5.23 -11.48 -13.72
CA GLU A 465 3.79 -11.72 -13.74
C GLU A 465 3.43 -12.96 -14.60
N LYS A 466 4.24 -13.21 -15.64
CA LYS A 466 4.04 -14.29 -16.64
C LYS A 466 4.96 -15.50 -16.43
N ALA A 467 5.66 -15.57 -15.30
CA ALA A 467 6.68 -16.59 -15.13
C ALA A 467 6.60 -17.28 -13.77
N ARG A 468 6.85 -18.58 -13.75
CA ARG A 468 6.99 -19.35 -12.53
C ARG A 468 8.32 -19.07 -11.85
N LEU A 469 8.38 -19.34 -10.54
CA LEU A 469 9.54 -19.08 -9.70
C LEU A 469 10.82 -19.75 -10.18
N ASP A 470 10.75 -20.98 -10.69
CA ASP A 470 11.90 -21.70 -11.26
C ASP A 470 12.50 -20.97 -12.46
N LYS A 471 11.66 -20.44 -13.34
CA LYS A 471 12.08 -19.63 -14.49
C LYS A 471 12.64 -18.27 -14.07
N ILE A 472 12.03 -17.64 -13.05
CA ILE A 472 12.48 -16.38 -12.47
C ILE A 472 13.89 -16.55 -11.89
N LEU A 473 14.14 -17.61 -11.13
CA LEU A 473 15.44 -17.93 -10.54
C LEU A 473 16.48 -18.37 -11.57
N SER A 474 16.08 -18.78 -12.76
CA SER A 474 17.01 -19.07 -13.85
C SER A 474 17.47 -17.81 -14.60
N ASN A 475 16.78 -16.68 -14.43
CA ASN A 475 17.14 -15.41 -15.06
C ASN A 475 18.32 -14.73 -14.34
N ASP A 476 19.41 -14.44 -15.06
CA ASP A 476 20.64 -13.89 -14.49
C ASP A 476 20.46 -12.51 -13.86
N GLU A 477 19.64 -11.65 -14.45
CA GLU A 477 19.39 -10.28 -13.96
C GLU A 477 18.61 -10.31 -12.65
N VAL A 478 17.58 -11.16 -12.57
CA VAL A 478 16.78 -11.33 -11.36
C VAL A 478 17.61 -11.96 -10.24
N ARG A 479 18.42 -12.97 -10.55
CA ARG A 479 19.36 -13.56 -9.57
C ARG A 479 20.35 -12.54 -9.04
N ALA A 480 20.87 -11.70 -9.92
CA ALA A 480 21.78 -10.63 -9.52
C ALA A 480 21.13 -9.65 -8.53
N MET A 481 19.86 -9.24 -8.78
CA MET A 481 19.11 -8.40 -7.83
C MET A 481 18.92 -9.11 -6.47
N ILE A 482 18.40 -10.34 -6.47
CA ILE A 482 18.17 -11.09 -5.23
C ILE A 482 19.47 -11.22 -4.41
N THR A 483 20.57 -11.58 -5.09
CA THR A 483 21.88 -11.77 -4.42
C THR A 483 22.45 -10.45 -3.91
N ALA A 484 22.31 -9.35 -4.68
CA ALA A 484 22.79 -8.03 -4.26
C ALA A 484 22.02 -7.51 -3.03
N LEU A 485 20.70 -7.70 -3.00
CA LEU A 485 19.86 -7.24 -1.89
C LEU A 485 20.04 -8.05 -0.60
N GLY A 486 20.31 -9.34 -0.72
CA GLY A 486 20.59 -10.23 0.42
C GLY A 486 19.35 -10.74 1.17
N THR A 487 18.15 -10.35 0.77
CA THR A 487 16.88 -10.66 1.46
C THR A 487 16.35 -12.07 1.18
N GLY A 488 16.90 -12.78 0.20
CA GLY A 488 16.26 -14.00 -0.31
C GLY A 488 15.02 -13.70 -1.16
N ILE A 489 14.25 -14.74 -1.50
CA ILE A 489 13.02 -14.65 -2.30
C ILE A 489 12.07 -15.81 -1.97
N GLY A 490 10.75 -15.57 -1.98
CA GLY A 490 9.72 -16.56 -1.63
C GLY A 490 9.36 -16.52 -0.15
N GLU A 491 8.23 -17.12 0.25
CA GLU A 491 7.72 -17.04 1.64
C GLU A 491 8.68 -17.62 2.68
N GLU A 492 9.45 -18.66 2.33
CA GLU A 492 10.35 -19.34 3.28
C GLU A 492 11.71 -18.65 3.46
N ASP A 493 12.24 -18.07 2.38
CA ASP A 493 13.61 -17.55 2.35
C ASP A 493 13.68 -16.02 2.44
N PHE A 494 12.56 -15.30 2.14
CA PHE A 494 12.54 -13.85 2.13
C PHE A 494 12.49 -13.28 3.55
N ASP A 495 13.44 -12.42 3.86
CA ASP A 495 13.53 -11.72 5.14
C ASP A 495 13.99 -10.27 4.89
N ALA A 496 13.06 -9.33 5.02
CA ALA A 496 13.33 -7.91 4.79
C ALA A 496 14.40 -7.35 5.75
N SER A 497 14.53 -7.91 6.97
CA SER A 497 15.52 -7.48 7.95
C SER A 497 16.97 -7.76 7.53
N LYS A 498 17.16 -8.66 6.55
CA LYS A 498 18.46 -8.97 5.96
C LYS A 498 18.83 -8.07 4.77
N ALA A 499 18.01 -7.07 4.47
CA ALA A 499 18.31 -6.12 3.40
C ALA A 499 19.66 -5.44 3.65
N ARG A 500 20.53 -5.48 2.64
CA ARG A 500 21.87 -4.86 2.71
C ARG A 500 21.87 -3.35 2.53
N TYR A 501 20.77 -2.79 2.06
CA TYR A 501 20.63 -1.37 1.73
C TYR A 501 19.30 -0.84 2.24
N GLY A 502 19.34 0.30 2.93
CA GLY A 502 18.15 0.99 3.43
C GLY A 502 17.35 1.70 2.33
N LYS A 503 18.00 2.01 1.19
CA LYS A 503 17.32 2.55 0.00
C LYS A 503 17.70 1.76 -1.24
N ILE A 504 16.69 1.38 -2.00
CA ILE A 504 16.79 0.70 -3.29
C ILE A 504 16.23 1.67 -4.34
N ILE A 505 17.12 2.23 -5.15
CA ILE A 505 16.81 3.33 -6.06
C ILE A 505 16.81 2.80 -7.51
N ILE A 506 15.66 2.84 -8.16
CA ILE A 506 15.50 2.47 -9.56
C ILE A 506 15.88 3.68 -10.41
N MET A 507 16.87 3.53 -11.27
CA MET A 507 17.39 4.59 -12.12
C MET A 507 17.42 4.12 -13.58
N THR A 508 16.38 4.50 -14.35
CA THR A 508 16.16 4.14 -15.75
C THR A 508 16.17 5.39 -16.63
N ASP A 509 16.38 5.19 -17.92
CA ASP A 509 16.30 6.25 -18.92
C ASP A 509 14.89 6.88 -18.97
N ALA A 510 14.81 8.13 -19.43
CA ALA A 510 13.56 8.89 -19.51
C ALA A 510 12.77 8.59 -20.80
N ASP A 511 12.98 7.44 -21.41
CA ASP A 511 12.32 6.99 -22.62
C ASP A 511 11.26 5.89 -22.36
N ILE A 512 10.64 5.40 -23.41
CA ILE A 512 9.60 4.35 -23.36
C ILE A 512 10.17 3.04 -22.83
N ASP A 513 11.39 2.66 -23.23
CA ASP A 513 12.04 1.42 -22.80
C ASP A 513 12.42 1.48 -21.32
N GLY A 514 12.98 2.61 -20.85
CA GLY A 514 13.28 2.84 -19.43
C GLY A 514 12.03 2.82 -18.56
N SER A 515 10.92 3.38 -19.03
CA SER A 515 9.62 3.30 -18.34
C SER A 515 9.12 1.85 -18.24
N HIS A 516 9.31 1.03 -19.28
CA HIS A 516 8.96 -0.38 -19.25
C HIS A 516 9.87 -1.17 -18.30
N ILE A 517 11.19 -0.94 -18.32
CA ILE A 517 12.15 -1.58 -17.40
C ILE A 517 11.79 -1.25 -15.95
N ARG A 518 11.50 0.01 -15.65
CA ARG A 518 11.02 0.46 -14.34
C ARG A 518 9.77 -0.32 -13.90
N THR A 519 8.79 -0.46 -14.79
CA THR A 519 7.57 -1.22 -14.51
C THR A 519 7.86 -2.69 -14.23
N LEU A 520 8.75 -3.33 -14.98
CA LEU A 520 9.18 -4.71 -14.74
C LEU A 520 9.85 -4.88 -13.37
N ILE A 521 10.72 -3.95 -12.98
CA ILE A 521 11.40 -3.96 -11.68
C ILE A 521 10.39 -3.74 -10.56
N LEU A 522 9.45 -2.79 -10.71
CA LEU A 522 8.38 -2.57 -9.73
C LEU A 522 7.48 -3.81 -9.59
N THR A 523 7.14 -4.48 -10.70
CA THR A 523 6.39 -5.75 -10.69
C THR A 523 7.13 -6.81 -9.87
N PHE A 524 8.44 -6.92 -10.05
CA PHE A 524 9.27 -7.86 -9.30
C PHE A 524 9.23 -7.56 -7.78
N PHE A 525 9.45 -6.31 -7.36
CA PHE A 525 9.38 -5.94 -5.95
C PHE A 525 7.99 -6.15 -5.36
N PHE A 526 6.95 -5.74 -6.07
CA PHE A 526 5.57 -5.90 -5.61
C PHE A 526 5.17 -7.37 -5.43
N ARG A 527 5.59 -8.26 -6.34
CA ARG A 527 5.21 -9.69 -6.30
C ARG A 527 6.05 -10.53 -5.35
N TYR A 528 7.32 -10.24 -5.21
CA TYR A 528 8.27 -11.12 -4.52
C TYR A 528 8.96 -10.51 -3.31
N MET A 529 8.92 -9.19 -3.14
CA MET A 529 9.57 -8.46 -2.06
C MET A 529 8.66 -7.34 -1.53
N LYS A 530 7.37 -7.63 -1.41
CA LYS A 530 6.32 -6.66 -1.07
C LYS A 530 6.62 -5.90 0.22
N ALA A 531 7.17 -6.54 1.25
CA ALA A 531 7.52 -5.91 2.50
C ALA A 531 8.54 -4.76 2.32
N LEU A 532 9.47 -4.83 1.33
CA LEU A 532 10.37 -3.70 1.04
C LEU A 532 9.64 -2.49 0.48
N VAL A 533 8.53 -2.70 -0.25
CA VAL A 533 7.66 -1.62 -0.73
C VAL A 533 6.87 -1.02 0.43
N GLU A 534 6.26 -1.87 1.25
CA GLU A 534 5.46 -1.47 2.42
C GLU A 534 6.27 -0.73 3.48
N GLN A 535 7.53 -1.13 3.67
CA GLN A 535 8.48 -0.47 4.59
C GLN A 535 9.14 0.79 3.99
N GLY A 536 8.85 1.11 2.71
CA GLY A 536 9.30 2.35 2.08
C GLY A 536 10.76 2.35 1.64
N HIS A 537 11.35 1.18 1.37
CA HIS A 537 12.73 1.07 0.89
C HIS A 537 12.91 1.34 -0.61
N ILE A 538 11.83 1.35 -1.40
CA ILE A 538 11.90 1.47 -2.87
C ILE A 538 11.72 2.91 -3.30
N PHE A 539 12.64 3.40 -4.14
CA PHE A 539 12.63 4.75 -4.68
C PHE A 539 12.84 4.73 -6.20
N ILE A 540 12.37 5.79 -6.86
CA ILE A 540 12.61 6.06 -8.27
C ILE A 540 13.41 7.36 -8.37
N ALA A 541 14.59 7.29 -8.98
CA ALA A 541 15.39 8.46 -9.25
C ALA A 541 14.69 9.37 -10.29
N GLN A 542 14.80 10.68 -10.08
CA GLN A 542 14.25 11.70 -10.98
C GLN A 542 15.40 12.49 -11.62
N PRO A 543 16.00 11.98 -12.73
CA PRO A 543 17.01 12.72 -13.45
C PRO A 543 16.39 13.92 -14.17
N PRO A 544 17.15 15.00 -14.43
CA PRO A 544 16.66 16.13 -15.21
C PRO A 544 16.45 15.76 -16.69
N LEU A 545 15.43 16.34 -17.29
CA LEU A 545 15.12 16.18 -18.72
C LEU A 545 15.93 17.13 -19.61
N TYR A 546 16.33 18.29 -19.07
CA TYR A 546 17.02 19.33 -19.84
C TYR A 546 18.19 19.91 -19.07
N ARG A 547 19.22 20.28 -19.84
CA ARG A 547 20.31 21.14 -19.43
C ARG A 547 20.21 22.46 -20.17
N VAL A 548 20.18 23.58 -19.44
CA VAL A 548 20.18 24.94 -19.96
C VAL A 548 21.51 25.61 -19.61
N LYS A 549 22.29 26.02 -20.59
CA LYS A 549 23.63 26.59 -20.38
C LYS A 549 23.74 27.97 -21.02
N LYS A 550 24.24 28.95 -20.26
CA LYS A 550 24.60 30.26 -20.78
C LYS A 550 25.98 30.69 -20.25
N GLY A 551 26.96 30.70 -21.12
CA GLY A 551 28.37 30.94 -20.72
C GLY A 551 28.84 29.84 -19.75
N THR A 552 29.26 30.25 -18.56
CA THR A 552 29.70 29.33 -17.49
C THR A 552 28.55 28.84 -16.59
N LYS A 553 27.38 29.47 -16.65
CA LYS A 553 26.22 29.09 -15.83
C LYS A 553 25.49 27.91 -16.48
N GLU A 554 25.32 26.83 -15.71
CA GLU A 554 24.66 25.62 -16.10
C GLU A 554 23.55 25.32 -15.08
N VAL A 555 22.31 25.09 -15.54
CA VAL A 555 21.16 24.77 -14.74
C VAL A 555 20.38 23.61 -15.37
N TYR A 556 19.64 22.88 -14.57
CA TYR A 556 18.89 21.68 -14.99
C TYR A 556 17.41 21.92 -14.81
N ALA A 557 16.59 21.37 -15.72
CA ALA A 557 15.14 21.42 -15.65
C ALA A 557 14.54 20.01 -15.71
N TYR A 558 13.52 19.80 -14.91
CA TYR A 558 12.83 18.51 -14.72
C TYR A 558 11.47 18.45 -15.42
N SER A 559 11.02 19.57 -16.00
CA SER A 559 9.81 19.65 -16.83
C SER A 559 9.97 20.66 -17.96
N ASP A 560 9.04 20.64 -18.94
CA ASP A 560 9.01 21.61 -20.02
C ASP A 560 8.73 23.02 -19.50
N GLU A 561 7.82 23.17 -18.54
CA GLU A 561 7.50 24.45 -17.93
C GLU A 561 8.72 25.05 -17.21
N GLU A 562 9.46 24.21 -16.49
CA GLU A 562 10.69 24.65 -15.81
C GLU A 562 11.79 25.04 -16.81
N LYS A 563 11.96 24.26 -17.88
CA LYS A 563 12.87 24.60 -18.99
C LYS A 563 12.54 25.98 -19.57
N ASP A 564 11.25 26.23 -19.88
CA ASP A 564 10.82 27.50 -20.48
C ASP A 564 11.02 28.67 -19.53
N ARG A 565 10.76 28.49 -18.24
CA ARG A 565 11.06 29.48 -17.19
C ARG A 565 12.55 29.79 -17.13
N LEU A 566 13.41 28.76 -17.05
CA LEU A 566 14.87 28.94 -16.97
C LEU A 566 15.48 29.59 -18.23
N VAL A 567 14.93 29.26 -19.41
CA VAL A 567 15.33 29.91 -20.68
C VAL A 567 14.96 31.40 -20.66
N ALA A 568 13.76 31.74 -20.17
CA ALA A 568 13.35 33.14 -20.04
C ALA A 568 14.21 33.93 -19.04
N GLU A 569 14.50 33.35 -17.88
CA GLU A 569 15.33 33.94 -16.83
C GLU A 569 16.79 34.19 -17.31
N LEU A 570 17.35 33.22 -18.02
CA LEU A 570 18.74 33.29 -18.48
C LEU A 570 18.93 34.10 -19.78
N GLY A 571 17.93 34.08 -20.68
CA GLY A 571 18.06 34.59 -22.05
C GLY A 571 17.29 35.87 -22.34
N GLY A 572 16.34 36.26 -21.50
CA GLY A 572 15.34 37.25 -21.86
C GLY A 572 14.49 36.80 -23.06
N ALA A 573 13.62 37.68 -23.57
CA ALA A 573 12.64 37.38 -24.62
C ALA A 573 13.23 36.87 -25.98
N LYS A 574 14.54 36.87 -26.18
CA LYS A 574 15.17 36.45 -27.45
C LYS A 574 16.06 35.19 -27.34
N GLY A 575 16.24 34.59 -26.17
CA GLY A 575 17.00 33.32 -26.00
C GLY A 575 18.42 33.28 -26.57
N ALA A 576 19.00 34.43 -26.91
CA ALA A 576 20.28 34.50 -27.60
C ALA A 576 21.44 34.01 -26.72
N GLY A 577 22.22 33.05 -27.24
CA GLY A 577 23.40 32.51 -26.57
C GLY A 577 23.13 31.43 -25.52
N ILE A 578 21.92 30.82 -25.50
CA ILE A 578 21.56 29.70 -24.63
C ILE A 578 21.83 28.39 -25.38
N GLY A 579 22.62 27.51 -24.78
CA GLY A 579 22.73 26.12 -25.16
C GLY A 579 21.67 25.31 -24.44
N LEU A 580 20.78 24.67 -25.18
CA LEU A 580 19.76 23.73 -24.66
C LEU A 580 20.15 22.32 -25.08
N GLN A 581 20.19 21.39 -24.11
CA GLN A 581 20.38 19.96 -24.35
C GLN A 581 19.24 19.21 -23.69
N ARG A 582 18.54 18.36 -24.44
CA ARG A 582 17.58 17.37 -23.89
C ARG A 582 18.35 16.08 -23.66
N TYR A 583 18.18 15.49 -22.46
CA TYR A 583 18.70 14.16 -22.16
C TYR A 583 17.63 13.12 -22.51
N LYS A 584 17.99 12.16 -23.36
CA LYS A 584 17.14 11.00 -23.69
C LYS A 584 17.47 9.81 -22.82
N GLY A 585 18.72 9.70 -22.36
CA GLY A 585 19.17 8.61 -21.49
C GLY A 585 20.27 9.05 -20.54
N LEU A 586 20.40 8.31 -19.44
CA LEU A 586 21.41 8.50 -18.39
C LEU A 586 22.85 8.34 -18.91
N GLY A 587 23.03 7.55 -19.98
CA GLY A 587 24.31 7.38 -20.65
C GLY A 587 24.85 8.65 -21.32
N GLU A 588 24.00 9.66 -21.55
CA GLU A 588 24.38 10.95 -22.11
C GLU A 588 24.97 11.91 -21.06
N MET A 589 24.79 11.62 -19.77
CA MET A 589 25.34 12.39 -18.66
C MET A 589 26.73 11.87 -18.31
N ASN A 590 27.67 12.78 -18.14
CA ASN A 590 28.96 12.40 -17.57
C ASN A 590 28.84 12.13 -16.05
N PRO A 591 29.83 11.47 -15.41
CA PRO A 591 29.77 11.11 -13.98
C PRO A 591 29.46 12.28 -13.03
N ASP A 592 30.05 13.47 -13.28
CA ASP A 592 29.84 14.66 -12.43
C ASP A 592 28.43 15.23 -12.57
N GLN A 593 27.85 15.17 -13.78
CA GLN A 593 26.48 15.61 -14.02
C GLN A 593 25.49 14.66 -13.32
N LEU A 594 25.70 13.36 -13.49
CA LEU A 594 24.86 12.33 -12.88
C LEU A 594 24.91 12.40 -11.34
N TRP A 595 26.10 12.63 -10.78
CA TRP A 595 26.25 12.89 -9.35
C TRP A 595 25.41 14.09 -8.91
N LYS A 596 25.70 15.27 -9.43
CA LYS A 596 25.09 16.54 -9.00
C LYS A 596 23.58 16.62 -9.16
N THR A 597 23.00 15.88 -10.10
CA THR A 597 21.58 15.98 -10.43
C THR A 597 20.72 14.83 -9.89
N THR A 598 21.33 13.65 -9.71
CA THR A 598 20.55 12.41 -9.53
C THR A 598 21.03 11.55 -8.36
N MET A 599 22.33 11.63 -8.00
CA MET A 599 22.90 10.72 -7.02
C MET A 599 23.28 11.38 -5.69
N ASP A 600 23.61 12.67 -5.69
CA ASP A 600 23.99 13.42 -4.49
C ASP A 600 22.78 13.54 -3.54
N PRO A 601 22.86 13.03 -2.31
CA PRO A 601 21.76 13.10 -1.34
C PRO A 601 21.27 14.52 -1.03
N GLU A 602 22.12 15.54 -1.18
CA GLU A 602 21.76 16.93 -0.86
C GLU A 602 20.95 17.61 -1.99
N THR A 603 21.12 17.18 -3.24
CA THR A 603 20.57 17.89 -4.41
C THR A 603 19.60 17.07 -5.24
N ARG A 604 19.60 15.75 -5.11
CA ARG A 604 18.76 14.83 -5.89
C ARG A 604 17.30 14.87 -5.48
N THR A 605 16.43 14.52 -6.40
CA THR A 605 15.03 14.25 -6.14
C THR A 605 14.74 12.75 -6.30
N LEU A 606 14.16 12.15 -5.26
CA LEU A 606 13.70 10.76 -5.28
C LEU A 606 12.19 10.71 -5.07
N LEU A 607 11.51 9.88 -5.85
CA LEU A 607 10.11 9.53 -5.65
C LEU A 607 10.05 8.21 -4.87
N GLN A 608 9.56 8.24 -3.64
CA GLN A 608 9.33 7.03 -2.86
C GLN A 608 8.13 6.27 -3.43
N VAL A 609 8.27 4.96 -3.58
CA VAL A 609 7.18 4.08 -3.99
C VAL A 609 6.38 3.68 -2.76
N THR A 610 5.10 4.02 -2.75
CA THR A 610 4.17 3.67 -1.67
C THR A 610 3.12 2.68 -2.17
N LEU A 611 2.67 1.81 -1.29
CA LEU A 611 1.58 0.89 -1.52
C LEU A 611 0.41 1.27 -0.61
N GLU A 612 -0.61 1.91 -1.15
CA GLU A 612 -1.77 2.37 -0.39
C GLU A 612 -2.91 1.35 -0.41
N ASP A 613 -3.12 0.70 -1.56
CA ASP A 613 -4.11 -0.37 -1.73
C ASP A 613 -3.50 -1.55 -2.49
N ALA A 614 -3.36 -2.69 -1.81
CA ALA A 614 -2.74 -3.88 -2.39
C ALA A 614 -3.66 -4.61 -3.39
N ALA A 615 -4.98 -4.50 -3.24
CA ALA A 615 -5.93 -5.14 -4.15
C ALA A 615 -5.96 -4.39 -5.49
N GLU A 616 -6.05 -3.05 -5.44
CA GLU A 616 -6.00 -2.22 -6.62
C GLU A 616 -4.64 -2.32 -7.34
N ALA A 617 -3.53 -2.31 -6.60
CA ALA A 617 -2.21 -2.54 -7.18
C ALA A 617 -2.11 -3.90 -7.87
N THR A 618 -2.65 -4.96 -7.25
CA THR A 618 -2.71 -6.30 -7.87
C THR A 618 -3.49 -6.28 -9.17
N HIS A 619 -4.66 -5.63 -9.18
CA HIS A 619 -5.49 -5.51 -10.37
C HIS A 619 -4.74 -4.78 -11.51
N ILE A 620 -4.11 -3.65 -11.20
CA ILE A 620 -3.34 -2.85 -12.17
C ILE A 620 -2.13 -3.64 -12.70
N PHE A 621 -1.33 -4.27 -11.84
CA PHE A 621 -0.18 -5.08 -12.31
C PHE A 621 -0.62 -6.26 -13.17
N THR A 622 -1.69 -6.96 -12.80
CA THR A 622 -2.23 -8.07 -13.61
C THR A 622 -2.74 -7.56 -14.97
N MET A 623 -3.44 -6.43 -15.00
CA MET A 623 -3.94 -5.83 -16.23
C MET A 623 -2.81 -5.37 -17.16
N LEU A 624 -1.81 -4.64 -16.62
CA LEU A 624 -0.72 -4.07 -17.42
C LEU A 624 0.33 -5.09 -17.82
N MET A 625 0.66 -6.05 -16.93
CA MET A 625 1.78 -6.98 -17.09
C MET A 625 1.35 -8.42 -17.33
N GLY A 626 0.06 -8.74 -17.18
CA GLY A 626 -0.53 -10.05 -17.42
C GLY A 626 -0.60 -10.45 -18.90
N ASP A 627 -1.13 -11.65 -19.19
CA ASP A 627 -1.18 -12.21 -20.54
C ASP A 627 -2.28 -11.60 -21.42
N GLU A 628 -3.40 -11.20 -20.82
CA GLU A 628 -4.54 -10.62 -21.53
C GLU A 628 -4.20 -9.27 -22.16
N VAL A 629 -4.46 -9.13 -23.46
CA VAL A 629 -4.12 -7.92 -24.23
C VAL A 629 -5.23 -6.89 -24.19
N GLU A 630 -6.49 -7.35 -24.29
CA GLU A 630 -7.65 -6.46 -24.46
C GLU A 630 -7.87 -5.53 -23.25
N PRO A 631 -7.77 -5.98 -21.98
CA PRO A 631 -7.87 -5.11 -20.83
C PRO A 631 -6.81 -3.99 -20.81
N ARG A 632 -5.57 -4.34 -21.19
CA ARG A 632 -4.45 -3.37 -21.29
C ARG A 632 -4.72 -2.34 -22.38
N ARG A 633 -5.22 -2.76 -23.53
CA ARG A 633 -5.58 -1.87 -24.64
C ARG A 633 -6.66 -0.89 -24.21
N LYS A 634 -7.74 -1.38 -23.60
CA LYS A 634 -8.83 -0.56 -23.09
C LYS A 634 -8.34 0.46 -22.06
N PHE A 635 -7.50 0.03 -21.12
CA PHE A 635 -6.90 0.95 -20.14
C PHE A 635 -6.09 2.06 -20.82
N ILE A 636 -5.28 1.75 -21.84
CA ILE A 636 -4.50 2.74 -22.59
C ILE A 636 -5.43 3.72 -23.30
N GLU A 637 -6.47 3.24 -23.97
CA GLU A 637 -7.46 4.08 -24.70
C GLU A 637 -8.20 5.03 -23.74
N GLU A 638 -8.64 4.54 -22.58
CA GLU A 638 -9.35 5.33 -21.58
C GLU A 638 -8.47 6.41 -20.91
N ASN A 639 -7.19 6.12 -20.73
CA ASN A 639 -6.24 6.99 -20.03
C ASN A 639 -5.34 7.81 -20.95
N ALA A 640 -5.42 7.65 -22.28
CA ALA A 640 -4.59 8.35 -23.26
C ALA A 640 -4.63 9.88 -23.12
N LYS A 641 -5.79 10.44 -22.75
CA LYS A 641 -5.98 11.87 -22.52
C LYS A 641 -5.21 12.46 -21.33
N TYR A 642 -4.75 11.61 -20.42
CA TYR A 642 -3.99 12.03 -19.23
C TYR A 642 -2.48 11.90 -19.41
N VAL A 643 -2.03 11.31 -20.52
CA VAL A 643 -0.61 11.15 -20.80
C VAL A 643 0.02 12.52 -21.02
N ARG A 644 1.02 12.83 -20.22
CA ARG A 644 1.91 13.99 -20.39
C ARG A 644 3.26 13.44 -20.86
N ASN A 645 3.93 14.11 -21.77
CA ASN A 645 5.25 13.71 -22.28
C ASN A 645 5.23 12.44 -23.15
N LEU A 646 4.42 12.44 -24.20
CA LEU A 646 4.61 11.48 -25.28
C LEU A 646 5.91 11.85 -26.00
N ASP A 647 6.86 10.93 -26.05
CA ASP A 647 8.05 11.05 -26.92
C ASP A 647 7.59 10.64 -28.34
N VAL A 648 7.11 11.63 -29.12
CA VAL A 648 6.65 11.47 -30.50
C VAL A 648 7.74 11.94 -31.45
#